data_7505ec95dc475bfafeae5d811131a999
#
_entry.id   7505ec95dc475bfafeae5d811131a999
#
_cell.length_a   1.000
_cell.length_b   1.000
_cell.length_c   1.000
_cell.angle_alpha   90.00
_cell.angle_beta   90.00
_cell.angle_gamma   90.00
#
_symmetry.space_group_name_H-M   'P 1'
#
loop_
_entity.id
_entity.type
_entity.pdbx_description
1 polymer ?
#
loop_
_entity_poly.entity_id
_entity_poly.type
_entity_poly.pdbx_seq_one_letter_code
_entity_poly.pdbx_strand_id
1 'polypeptide(L)'
;MTSCKTLLTLGLLLASAAAPAQEYRPGSSLFLTPWPVAQVTVPFSLSATGTQLPVRWGLDVAWLNEQNIRKGINFIGRENLGIARSSFQMNEPLVGDTTLTKAQQTMLRRRTAAINLISHSLDIVLNADQGDGSSQYINSYYSSGNRANPERWARLIDASVAYMQEKYPAHKVVAVSPFNEPDYTPWNEGTLANFKEIAKLLKENYPRFENIAITAGNTLNNDHAANWYNGVKPYATWGNTHQLAGSFNSFANFWKQVVDDGNYPYADELHNVGEAMIAVHYGMKTGIWWGFDSRARGEFCRISNHGTRLAYAENRATWTAASVYRDDATGQAKAFVGGSERQANNSTYLFLSPDRDVYFDGQGPLRAFRMEYPGGTGYQTGQTNAERVYNITSGEDVERKPLTAGEYKIMNKGTQGLVAALGTDDIVQNCYTPTATPRKQDIWAIAPASDRIGGDYSFYTITNPTTGLHLNVLNNSTESGANVIPYNAQNASNEQWYTEYAGDGFYFIRNRESGLYLSLRANRKVSNISIVQSSLLTGANLDRQLWRFLPIDAPTETTAPAAPTGLTGTPQSASVRLNWTASTDADVDSYTVLRADADGNGWNTIARGIAATSYTDNTCRPGTTYIYKVVAVDKSLNASEPSTTIQARPGNDKDMVASWQFEGSINDESANMMDAVSPEAPAYQTDAKVGAQALALNGTGWLQLPYEVGDMDEMTIALWAKWTNNSKSWTRLFDFGNGTTQYMFLTPSNGTNMRFAIKDGGDEQTVDAPTKFPANSWHHVAVTLGGGTVTLWLDGQAVGSSTGVTIKPSDIHPVLNYLGRSQFRTDPLFAGALDDVRIYNHALSQEQLRDLISQPTGIASPEAEESRKAEPLYNLGGSRVPESYKGVAVQKGRKVVRR
;
A
#
# COMPACT_ATOMS: atom_id res chain seq x y z
N MET A 1 -11.34 -55.17 34.37
CA MET A 1 -11.09 -54.33 35.58
C MET A 1 -9.82 -53.54 35.26
N THR A 2 -9.74 -52.29 35.01
CA THR A 2 -10.34 -51.14 35.66
C THR A 2 -10.04 -49.89 34.78
N SER A 3 -11.11 -49.16 34.60
CA SER A 3 -11.15 -47.67 34.60
C SER A 3 -10.34 -46.86 33.63
N CYS A 4 -11.01 -46.47 32.62
CA CYS A 4 -10.74 -45.31 31.74
C CYS A 4 -10.94 -44.02 32.52
N LYS A 5 -9.93 -43.17 32.62
CA LYS A 5 -10.10 -41.77 33.02
C LYS A 5 -9.89 -40.88 31.77
N THR A 6 -11.01 -40.38 31.31
CA THR A 6 -11.09 -39.37 30.26
C THR A 6 -10.56 -38.05 30.79
N LEU A 7 -9.39 -37.58 30.29
CA LEU A 7 -8.99 -36.19 30.47
C LEU A 7 -9.64 -35.38 29.31
N LEU A 8 -10.57 -34.54 29.68
CA LEU A 8 -11.05 -33.46 28.83
C LEU A 8 -9.93 -32.40 28.77
N THR A 9 -9.19 -32.37 27.69
CA THR A 9 -8.33 -31.24 27.39
C THR A 9 -9.20 -30.18 26.75
N LEU A 10 -9.50 -29.11 27.47
CA LEU A 10 -10.07 -27.89 26.95
C LEU A 10 -9.00 -27.24 26.03
N GLY A 11 -9.10 -27.47 24.75
CA GLY A 11 -8.35 -26.71 23.75
C GLY A 11 -8.90 -25.30 23.76
N LEU A 12 -8.15 -24.36 24.34
CA LEU A 12 -8.29 -22.96 24.00
C LEU A 12 -7.96 -22.82 22.50
N LEU A 13 -8.98 -22.76 21.68
CA LEU A 13 -8.88 -22.11 20.38
C LEU A 13 -8.59 -20.63 20.66
N LEU A 14 -7.33 -20.27 20.65
CA LEU A 14 -6.91 -18.92 20.32
C LEU A 14 -7.36 -18.69 18.88
N ALA A 15 -8.59 -18.25 18.69
CA ALA A 15 -8.97 -17.52 17.51
C ALA A 15 -8.00 -16.35 17.45
N SER A 16 -7.06 -16.38 16.51
CA SER A 16 -6.37 -15.18 16.09
C SER A 16 -7.49 -14.23 15.68
N ALA A 17 -7.83 -13.29 16.57
CA ALA A 17 -8.70 -12.21 16.22
C ALA A 17 -8.05 -11.57 14.98
N ALA A 18 -8.65 -11.75 13.82
CA ALA A 18 -8.36 -10.90 12.67
C ALA A 18 -8.42 -9.48 13.24
N ALA A 19 -7.36 -8.71 13.02
CA ALA A 19 -7.33 -7.32 13.42
C ALA A 19 -8.67 -6.72 13.00
N PRO A 20 -9.42 -6.05 13.89
CA PRO A 20 -10.72 -5.52 13.53
C PRO A 20 -10.53 -4.70 12.27
N ALA A 21 -11.40 -4.93 11.28
CA ALA A 21 -11.41 -4.13 10.07
C ALA A 21 -11.40 -2.68 10.52
N GLN A 22 -10.42 -1.93 10.01
CA GLN A 22 -10.22 -0.54 10.39
C GLN A 22 -11.57 0.17 10.32
N GLU A 23 -12.02 0.74 11.44
CA GLU A 23 -13.31 1.44 11.50
C GLU A 23 -13.19 2.73 10.71
N TYR A 24 -13.68 2.72 9.48
CA TYR A 24 -13.88 3.90 8.68
C TYR A 24 -15.11 4.64 9.18
N ARG A 25 -14.97 5.91 9.48
CA ARG A 25 -16.10 6.83 9.77
C ARG A 25 -16.30 7.74 8.56
N PRO A 26 -17.36 7.53 7.75
CA PRO A 26 -17.69 8.43 6.67
C PRO A 26 -17.98 9.83 7.21
N GLY A 27 -17.42 10.84 6.57
CA GLY A 27 -17.58 12.21 6.93
C GLY A 27 -16.46 12.80 7.78
N SER A 28 -15.56 11.96 8.29
CA SER A 28 -14.22 12.37 8.67
C SER A 28 -13.27 11.47 7.91
N SER A 29 -12.31 11.98 7.19
CA SER A 29 -11.22 11.20 6.58
C SER A 29 -10.31 10.57 7.64
N LEU A 30 -10.79 10.48 8.87
CA LEU A 30 -10.12 9.85 9.98
C LEU A 30 -10.20 8.35 9.90
N PHE A 31 -9.02 7.79 9.83
CA PHE A 31 -8.82 6.37 9.92
C PHE A 31 -8.18 6.03 11.27
N LEU A 32 -8.92 5.34 12.12
CA LEU A 32 -8.36 4.83 13.37
C LEU A 32 -7.30 3.78 13.06
N THR A 33 -6.04 4.13 13.30
CA THR A 33 -5.00 3.11 13.38
C THR A 33 -5.10 2.45 14.74
N PRO A 34 -5.48 1.15 14.83
CA PRO A 34 -5.44 0.48 16.13
C PRO A 34 -4.01 0.49 16.67
N TRP A 35 -3.90 0.51 17.98
CA TRP A 35 -2.62 0.31 18.67
C TRP A 35 -2.05 -1.10 18.36
N PRO A 36 -0.73 -1.28 18.12
CA PRO A 36 0.33 -0.29 18.20
C PRO A 36 0.41 0.60 16.95
N VAL A 37 0.94 1.80 17.15
CA VAL A 37 1.19 2.76 16.08
C VAL A 37 2.11 2.19 15.02
N ALA A 38 1.89 2.59 13.76
CA ALA A 38 2.78 2.25 12.66
C ALA A 38 4.22 2.62 12.98
N GLN A 39 5.16 1.75 12.60
CA GLN A 39 6.58 1.97 12.88
C GLN A 39 7.17 3.02 11.96
N VAL A 40 6.63 3.13 10.73
CA VAL A 40 7.10 4.04 9.70
C VAL A 40 5.92 4.74 9.03
N THR A 41 5.99 6.05 8.85
CA THR A 41 5.06 6.83 8.02
C THR A 41 5.61 6.97 6.61
N VAL A 42 4.72 6.95 5.61
CA VAL A 42 5.04 7.05 4.18
C VAL A 42 4.14 8.14 3.57
N PRO A 43 4.48 9.42 3.76
CA PRO A 43 3.73 10.50 3.12
C PRO A 43 3.98 10.50 1.61
N PHE A 44 2.92 10.68 0.83
CA PHE A 44 2.97 10.78 -0.62
C PHE A 44 1.91 11.76 -1.14
N SER A 45 2.17 12.35 -2.30
CA SER A 45 1.18 13.14 -3.03
C SER A 45 1.06 12.60 -4.45
N LEU A 46 -0.18 12.36 -4.90
CA LEU A 46 -0.44 11.92 -6.27
C LEU A 46 -0.12 13.01 -7.31
N SER A 47 -0.09 14.27 -6.89
CA SER A 47 0.28 15.43 -7.73
C SER A 47 1.78 15.73 -7.75
N ALA A 48 2.57 15.07 -6.90
CA ALA A 48 4.01 15.31 -6.84
C ALA A 48 4.70 14.93 -8.16
N THR A 49 5.74 15.70 -8.51
CA THR A 49 6.59 15.39 -9.67
C THR A 49 7.33 14.05 -9.50
N GLY A 50 7.65 13.70 -8.26
CA GLY A 50 8.31 12.44 -7.90
C GLY A 50 9.66 12.23 -8.57
N THR A 51 10.11 10.98 -8.62
CA THR A 51 11.40 10.60 -9.23
C THR A 51 11.20 9.40 -10.16
N GLN A 52 11.64 9.52 -11.40
CA GLN A 52 11.71 8.38 -12.32
C GLN A 52 13.00 7.60 -12.06
N LEU A 53 12.88 6.32 -11.82
CA LEU A 53 13.97 5.39 -11.56
C LEU A 53 13.79 4.15 -12.44
N PRO A 54 14.00 4.28 -13.77
CA PRO A 54 13.78 3.18 -14.69
C PRO A 54 14.72 2.01 -14.38
N VAL A 55 14.17 0.80 -14.33
CA VAL A 55 14.88 -0.44 -14.08
C VAL A 55 14.66 -1.39 -15.24
N ARG A 56 15.75 -1.96 -15.75
CA ARG A 56 15.66 -3.04 -16.73
C ARG A 56 15.43 -4.36 -16.00
N TRP A 57 14.24 -4.92 -16.18
CA TRP A 57 13.85 -6.17 -15.54
C TRP A 57 14.22 -7.39 -16.37
N GLY A 58 14.44 -8.52 -15.70
CA GLY A 58 14.77 -9.78 -16.30
C GLY A 58 14.35 -11.00 -15.50
N LEU A 59 14.52 -12.18 -16.12
CA LEU A 59 14.20 -13.47 -15.52
C LEU A 59 15.45 -14.36 -15.46
N ASP A 60 15.56 -15.10 -14.37
CA ASP A 60 16.57 -16.16 -14.25
C ASP A 60 16.19 -17.39 -15.09
N VAL A 61 17.08 -17.80 -15.95
CA VAL A 61 16.98 -18.97 -16.80
C VAL A 61 18.14 -19.95 -16.52
N ALA A 62 19.03 -19.62 -15.61
CA ALA A 62 20.10 -20.52 -15.16
C ALA A 62 19.50 -21.82 -14.60
N TRP A 63 18.49 -21.70 -13.75
CA TRP A 63 17.64 -22.80 -13.27
C TRP A 63 16.48 -23.03 -14.22
N LEU A 64 16.61 -24.03 -15.10
CA LEU A 64 15.60 -24.31 -16.12
C LEU A 64 14.28 -24.77 -15.50
N ASN A 65 13.37 -23.85 -15.32
CA ASN A 65 11.97 -24.08 -15.00
C ASN A 65 11.10 -23.30 -15.98
N GLU A 66 10.69 -23.94 -17.06
CA GLU A 66 9.93 -23.30 -18.12
C GLU A 66 8.59 -22.74 -17.63
N GLN A 67 7.93 -23.42 -16.72
CA GLN A 67 6.67 -22.98 -16.12
C GLN A 67 6.88 -21.69 -15.32
N ASN A 68 7.93 -21.60 -14.53
CA ASN A 68 8.27 -20.39 -13.77
C ASN A 68 8.61 -19.21 -14.71
N ILE A 69 9.33 -19.46 -15.80
CA ILE A 69 9.63 -18.44 -16.81
C ILE A 69 8.34 -17.92 -17.45
N ARG A 70 7.40 -18.81 -17.82
CA ARG A 70 6.08 -18.41 -18.35
C ARG A 70 5.27 -17.58 -17.36
N LYS A 71 5.29 -17.95 -16.07
CA LYS A 71 4.72 -17.11 -15.01
C LYS A 71 5.32 -15.72 -15.02
N GLY A 72 6.64 -15.60 -15.00
CA GLY A 72 7.34 -14.33 -15.02
C GLY A 72 6.93 -13.46 -16.21
N ILE A 73 6.88 -14.03 -17.40
CA ILE A 73 6.43 -13.35 -18.61
C ILE A 73 4.98 -12.83 -18.46
N ASN A 74 4.10 -13.65 -17.92
CA ASN A 74 2.67 -13.28 -17.79
C ASN A 74 2.44 -12.24 -16.68
N PHE A 75 3.18 -12.31 -15.56
CA PHE A 75 3.03 -11.35 -14.46
C PHE A 75 3.64 -9.98 -14.78
N ILE A 76 4.85 -9.97 -15.35
CA ILE A 76 5.59 -8.73 -15.64
C ILE A 76 5.13 -8.07 -16.94
N GLY A 77 4.77 -8.88 -17.93
CA GLY A 77 4.59 -8.43 -19.31
C GLY A 77 5.90 -8.54 -20.10
N ARG A 78 5.81 -9.11 -21.28
CA ARG A 78 6.96 -9.37 -22.17
C ARG A 78 7.71 -8.09 -22.52
N GLU A 79 6.97 -7.00 -22.70
CA GLU A 79 7.45 -5.67 -23.03
C GLU A 79 8.33 -5.03 -21.95
N ASN A 80 8.21 -5.51 -20.71
CA ASN A 80 8.98 -5.02 -19.58
C ASN A 80 10.26 -5.82 -19.32
N LEU A 81 10.49 -6.89 -20.10
CA LEU A 81 11.62 -7.80 -19.91
C LEU A 81 12.71 -7.51 -20.95
N GLY A 82 13.86 -7.04 -20.51
CA GLY A 82 14.97 -6.64 -21.38
C GLY A 82 16.26 -7.46 -21.22
N ILE A 83 16.32 -8.40 -20.27
CA ILE A 83 17.52 -9.18 -19.98
C ILE A 83 17.17 -10.55 -19.41
N ALA A 84 18.06 -11.53 -19.55
CA ALA A 84 17.97 -12.82 -18.89
C ALA A 84 19.32 -13.22 -18.29
N ARG A 85 19.28 -13.91 -17.14
CA ARG A 85 20.42 -14.60 -16.59
C ARG A 85 20.43 -16.03 -17.12
N SER A 86 21.53 -16.47 -17.70
CA SER A 86 21.80 -17.82 -18.16
C SER A 86 23.11 -18.30 -17.56
N SER A 87 23.45 -19.58 -17.70
CA SER A 87 24.69 -20.09 -17.13
C SER A 87 25.51 -20.93 -18.10
N PHE A 88 26.82 -20.93 -17.88
CA PHE A 88 27.76 -21.85 -18.48
C PHE A 88 28.02 -23.04 -17.54
N GLN A 89 28.53 -24.18 -18.10
CA GLN A 89 28.60 -25.44 -17.35
C GLN A 89 30.04 -25.87 -17.14
N MET A 90 30.40 -26.14 -15.89
CA MET A 90 31.73 -26.62 -15.46
C MET A 90 31.77 -28.13 -15.23
N ASN A 91 30.86 -28.90 -15.82
CA ASN A 91 30.65 -30.31 -15.58
C ASN A 91 31.64 -31.24 -16.32
N GLU A 92 32.19 -30.78 -17.43
CA GLU A 92 33.13 -31.54 -18.26
C GLU A 92 34.30 -30.66 -18.73
N PRO A 93 35.54 -31.21 -18.91
CA PRO A 93 36.63 -30.49 -19.55
C PRO A 93 36.30 -30.08 -20.99
N LEU A 94 36.86 -28.96 -21.45
CA LEU A 94 36.76 -28.57 -22.84
C LEU A 94 37.45 -29.58 -23.76
N VAL A 95 36.91 -29.83 -24.94
CA VAL A 95 37.54 -30.62 -25.99
C VAL A 95 38.72 -29.83 -26.57
N GLY A 96 39.91 -30.40 -26.43
CA GLY A 96 41.15 -29.75 -26.89
C GLY A 96 41.44 -28.42 -26.21
N ASP A 97 40.97 -28.23 -25.00
CA ASP A 97 41.11 -27.03 -24.18
C ASP A 97 40.44 -25.74 -24.75
N THR A 98 39.67 -25.85 -25.84
CA THR A 98 39.11 -24.66 -26.52
C THR A 98 37.65 -24.78 -26.90
N THR A 99 37.09 -26.01 -27.02
CA THR A 99 35.76 -26.22 -27.58
C THR A 99 34.81 -26.81 -26.56
N LEU A 100 33.59 -26.30 -26.49
CA LEU A 100 32.54 -26.85 -25.61
C LEU A 100 32.18 -28.30 -25.99
N THR A 101 31.99 -29.15 -24.99
CA THR A 101 31.44 -30.49 -25.21
C THR A 101 30.00 -30.45 -25.71
N LYS A 102 29.50 -31.58 -26.24
CA LYS A 102 28.07 -31.68 -26.63
C LYS A 102 27.12 -31.46 -25.46
N ALA A 103 27.48 -31.84 -24.24
CA ALA A 103 26.69 -31.64 -23.05
C ALA A 103 26.60 -30.14 -22.73
N GLN A 104 27.72 -29.44 -22.69
CA GLN A 104 27.79 -28.00 -22.47
C GLN A 104 26.99 -27.17 -23.53
N GLN A 105 27.16 -27.54 -24.80
CA GLN A 105 26.39 -26.93 -25.90
C GLN A 105 24.89 -27.20 -25.76
N THR A 106 24.50 -28.42 -25.33
CA THR A 106 23.08 -28.75 -25.14
C THR A 106 22.45 -27.94 -24.01
N MET A 107 23.17 -27.70 -22.94
CA MET A 107 22.66 -26.89 -21.82
C MET A 107 22.48 -25.42 -22.23
N LEU A 108 23.42 -24.83 -22.94
CA LEU A 108 23.27 -23.47 -23.49
C LEU A 108 22.09 -23.39 -24.46
N ARG A 109 21.94 -24.40 -25.34
CA ARG A 109 20.81 -24.48 -26.28
C ARG A 109 19.45 -24.55 -25.55
N ARG A 110 19.32 -25.36 -24.51
CA ARG A 110 18.10 -25.48 -23.70
C ARG A 110 17.75 -24.17 -23.02
N ARG A 111 18.73 -23.50 -22.41
CA ARG A 111 18.55 -22.20 -21.80
C ARG A 111 18.16 -21.12 -22.81
N THR A 112 18.79 -21.11 -23.98
CA THR A 112 18.43 -20.19 -25.06
C THR A 112 17.02 -20.46 -25.58
N ALA A 113 16.58 -21.71 -25.68
CA ALA A 113 15.20 -22.04 -26.02
C ALA A 113 14.21 -21.47 -24.99
N ALA A 114 14.53 -21.52 -23.70
CA ALA A 114 13.75 -20.91 -22.65
C ALA A 114 13.76 -19.36 -22.71
N ILE A 115 14.92 -18.76 -23.00
CA ILE A 115 15.03 -17.30 -23.24
C ILE A 115 14.14 -16.87 -24.43
N ASN A 116 14.04 -17.68 -25.47
CA ASN A 116 13.18 -17.42 -26.62
C ASN A 116 11.68 -17.37 -26.27
N LEU A 117 11.27 -17.92 -25.14
CA LEU A 117 9.90 -17.70 -24.60
C LEU A 117 9.68 -16.24 -24.21
N ILE A 118 10.73 -15.54 -23.78
CA ILE A 118 10.69 -14.12 -23.44
C ILE A 118 10.78 -13.29 -24.73
N SER A 119 11.90 -13.47 -25.47
CA SER A 119 12.16 -12.74 -26.73
C SER A 119 13.19 -13.51 -27.55
N HIS A 120 13.13 -13.35 -28.88
CA HIS A 120 14.14 -13.86 -29.81
C HIS A 120 15.37 -12.95 -29.93
N SER A 121 15.36 -11.79 -29.28
CA SER A 121 16.48 -10.86 -29.19
C SER A 121 16.48 -10.27 -27.77
N LEU A 122 17.44 -10.66 -26.94
CA LEU A 122 17.51 -10.26 -25.54
C LEU A 122 18.98 -10.16 -25.11
N ASP A 123 19.27 -9.25 -24.19
CA ASP A 123 20.55 -9.20 -23.51
C ASP A 123 20.66 -10.37 -22.51
N ILE A 124 21.86 -10.92 -22.40
CA ILE A 124 22.14 -12.09 -21.54
C ILE A 124 23.31 -11.79 -20.62
N VAL A 125 23.16 -12.14 -19.36
CA VAL A 125 24.26 -12.36 -18.40
C VAL A 125 24.54 -13.84 -18.33
N LEU A 126 25.80 -14.26 -18.55
CA LEU A 126 26.22 -15.63 -18.32
C LEU A 126 26.93 -15.73 -16.97
N ASN A 127 26.43 -16.57 -16.09
CA ASN A 127 27.04 -16.79 -14.79
C ASN A 127 27.43 -18.27 -14.54
N ALA A 128 28.07 -18.53 -13.40
CA ALA A 128 28.56 -19.86 -13.04
C ALA A 128 27.46 -20.77 -12.44
N ASP A 129 26.25 -20.26 -12.20
CA ASP A 129 25.18 -21.03 -11.58
C ASP A 129 24.70 -22.19 -12.46
N GLN A 130 24.74 -23.42 -11.92
CA GLN A 130 24.48 -24.64 -12.68
C GLN A 130 23.14 -25.30 -12.36
N GLY A 131 22.12 -24.53 -12.14
CA GLY A 131 20.83 -25.07 -11.75
C GLY A 131 20.20 -26.04 -12.76
N ASP A 132 20.38 -27.33 -12.58
CA ASP A 132 19.51 -28.35 -13.13
C ASP A 132 18.89 -29.27 -12.06
N GLY A 133 18.81 -28.76 -10.84
CA GLY A 133 17.94 -29.28 -9.78
C GLY A 133 18.59 -30.08 -8.67
N SER A 134 19.89 -30.26 -8.61
CA SER A 134 20.42 -31.14 -7.54
C SER A 134 21.71 -30.74 -6.86
N SER A 135 22.63 -30.09 -7.46
CA SER A 135 23.79 -29.45 -6.84
C SER A 135 24.72 -28.87 -7.90
N GLN A 136 25.43 -27.82 -7.57
CA GLN A 136 26.51 -27.33 -8.44
C GLN A 136 27.60 -28.39 -8.52
N TYR A 137 27.78 -28.99 -9.68
CA TYR A 137 28.87 -29.89 -9.94
C TYR A 137 29.97 -29.21 -10.74
N ILE A 138 31.14 -29.01 -10.10
CA ILE A 138 32.31 -28.47 -10.75
C ILE A 138 33.32 -29.59 -10.92
N ASN A 139 33.65 -29.88 -12.18
CA ASN A 139 34.66 -30.90 -12.50
C ASN A 139 36.02 -30.47 -11.93
N SER A 140 36.77 -31.39 -11.37
CA SER A 140 38.11 -31.16 -10.81
C SER A 140 39.12 -30.58 -11.82
N TYR A 141 38.84 -30.67 -13.11
CA TYR A 141 39.59 -29.97 -14.15
C TYR A 141 39.54 -28.45 -13.96
N TYR A 142 38.42 -27.87 -13.54
CA TYR A 142 38.25 -26.44 -13.31
C TYR A 142 38.57 -26.01 -11.87
N SER A 143 38.18 -26.80 -10.90
CA SER A 143 38.39 -26.47 -9.48
C SER A 143 38.67 -27.74 -8.67
N SER A 144 39.63 -27.65 -7.73
CA SER A 144 39.96 -28.71 -6.78
C SER A 144 39.85 -28.15 -5.35
N GLY A 145 38.87 -28.66 -4.60
CA GLY A 145 38.41 -27.98 -3.39
C GLY A 145 38.03 -26.56 -3.73
N ASN A 146 38.09 -25.62 -2.81
CA ASN A 146 37.79 -24.23 -3.08
C ASN A 146 38.95 -23.47 -3.76
N ARG A 147 39.50 -24.04 -4.85
CA ARG A 147 40.58 -23.44 -5.63
C ARG A 147 40.32 -23.64 -7.12
N ALA A 148 39.87 -22.57 -7.78
CA ALA A 148 39.70 -22.54 -9.21
C ALA A 148 41.07 -22.58 -9.94
N ASN A 149 41.10 -23.20 -11.15
CA ASN A 149 42.15 -23.01 -12.12
C ASN A 149 41.77 -21.81 -13.02
N PRO A 150 42.39 -20.63 -12.86
CA PRO A 150 41.95 -19.43 -13.54
C PRO A 150 42.01 -19.52 -15.06
N GLU A 151 43.03 -20.13 -15.62
CA GLU A 151 43.20 -20.26 -17.08
C GLU A 151 42.12 -21.14 -17.71
N ARG A 152 41.83 -22.30 -17.10
CA ARG A 152 40.77 -23.20 -17.58
C ARG A 152 39.39 -22.62 -17.45
N TRP A 153 39.18 -21.89 -16.36
CA TRP A 153 37.92 -21.18 -16.13
C TRP A 153 37.70 -20.07 -17.14
N ALA A 154 38.71 -19.23 -17.40
CA ALA A 154 38.66 -18.19 -18.42
C ALA A 154 38.42 -18.76 -19.83
N ARG A 155 39.04 -19.88 -20.18
CA ARG A 155 38.81 -20.58 -21.47
C ARG A 155 37.39 -21.08 -21.60
N LEU A 156 36.77 -21.60 -20.54
CA LEU A 156 35.38 -22.07 -20.54
C LEU A 156 34.41 -20.91 -20.76
N ILE A 157 34.61 -19.79 -20.05
CA ILE A 157 33.82 -18.60 -20.22
C ILE A 157 33.92 -18.06 -21.63
N ASP A 158 35.14 -17.94 -22.17
CA ASP A 158 35.38 -17.50 -23.55
C ASP A 158 34.73 -18.43 -24.57
N ALA A 159 34.89 -19.72 -24.46
CA ALA A 159 34.26 -20.70 -25.32
C ALA A 159 32.74 -20.66 -25.27
N SER A 160 32.17 -20.42 -24.09
CA SER A 160 30.71 -20.29 -23.89
C SER A 160 30.16 -19.01 -24.58
N VAL A 161 30.83 -17.89 -24.39
CA VAL A 161 30.48 -16.62 -25.07
C VAL A 161 30.65 -16.75 -26.58
N ALA A 162 31.73 -17.34 -27.06
CA ALA A 162 31.96 -17.59 -28.48
C ALA A 162 30.85 -18.42 -29.11
N TYR A 163 30.44 -19.49 -28.44
CA TYR A 163 29.33 -20.32 -28.88
C TYR A 163 28.02 -19.56 -28.98
N MET A 164 27.70 -18.74 -27.96
CA MET A 164 26.49 -17.90 -27.97
C MET A 164 26.52 -16.88 -29.11
N GLN A 165 27.63 -16.20 -29.33
CA GLN A 165 27.80 -15.23 -30.43
C GLN A 165 27.67 -15.88 -31.80
N GLU A 166 28.21 -17.08 -31.98
CA GLU A 166 28.13 -17.80 -33.25
C GLU A 166 26.72 -18.37 -33.53
N LYS A 167 26.15 -19.04 -32.54
CA LYS A 167 24.88 -19.80 -32.74
C LYS A 167 23.62 -18.98 -32.49
N TYR A 168 23.71 -17.92 -31.69
CA TYR A 168 22.57 -17.10 -31.29
C TYR A 168 22.87 -15.60 -31.33
N PRO A 169 23.29 -15.06 -32.50
CA PRO A 169 23.80 -13.69 -32.60
C PRO A 169 22.74 -12.60 -32.32
N ALA A 170 21.46 -12.97 -32.31
CA ALA A 170 20.38 -12.06 -31.92
C ALA A 170 20.36 -11.81 -30.41
N HIS A 171 20.87 -12.71 -29.61
CA HIS A 171 21.04 -12.55 -28.17
C HIS A 171 22.43 -12.00 -27.87
N LYS A 172 22.48 -10.87 -27.17
CA LYS A 172 23.75 -10.23 -26.81
C LYS A 172 24.22 -10.67 -25.43
N VAL A 173 25.35 -11.34 -25.33
CA VAL A 173 26.01 -11.50 -24.04
C VAL A 173 26.61 -10.15 -23.65
N VAL A 174 26.00 -9.48 -22.67
CA VAL A 174 26.40 -8.14 -22.21
C VAL A 174 27.31 -8.18 -20.99
N ALA A 175 27.22 -9.25 -20.19
CA ALA A 175 28.06 -9.44 -19.01
C ALA A 175 28.30 -10.91 -18.74
N VAL A 176 29.39 -11.19 -18.02
CA VAL A 176 29.69 -12.50 -17.45
C VAL A 176 29.95 -12.39 -15.96
N SER A 177 29.47 -13.36 -15.19
CA SER A 177 29.82 -13.54 -13.78
C SER A 177 30.66 -14.82 -13.64
N PRO A 178 31.98 -14.70 -13.42
CA PRO A 178 32.83 -15.87 -13.29
C PRO A 178 32.44 -16.83 -12.17
N PHE A 179 31.97 -16.33 -11.04
CA PHE A 179 31.50 -17.11 -9.91
C PHE A 179 30.05 -16.73 -9.53
N ASN A 180 29.35 -17.67 -8.89
CA ASN A 180 28.04 -17.47 -8.28
C ASN A 180 28.10 -17.82 -6.79
N GLU A 181 27.83 -16.87 -5.91
CA GLU A 181 27.91 -17.00 -4.45
C GLU A 181 29.30 -17.49 -3.96
N PRO A 182 30.39 -16.84 -4.38
CA PRO A 182 31.74 -17.32 -4.09
C PRO A 182 32.10 -17.29 -2.61
N ASP A 183 31.36 -16.57 -1.78
CA ASP A 183 31.53 -16.56 -0.33
C ASP A 183 30.88 -17.78 0.35
N TYR A 184 30.08 -18.58 -0.38
CA TYR A 184 29.58 -19.86 0.09
C TYR A 184 30.49 -21.00 -0.35
N THR A 185 31.51 -21.29 0.46
CA THR A 185 32.56 -22.24 0.16
C THR A 185 32.09 -23.65 -0.21
N PRO A 186 30.91 -24.18 0.20
CA PRO A 186 30.43 -25.46 -0.28
C PRO A 186 30.22 -25.56 -1.80
N TRP A 187 30.09 -24.46 -2.52
CA TRP A 187 30.05 -24.46 -4.00
C TRP A 187 31.39 -24.80 -4.63
N ASN A 188 32.50 -24.65 -3.91
CA ASN A 188 33.87 -24.97 -4.38
C ASN A 188 34.28 -24.26 -5.68
N GLU A 189 33.80 -23.05 -5.89
CA GLU A 189 34.11 -22.27 -7.08
C GLU A 189 35.54 -21.73 -7.08
N GLY A 190 36.00 -21.23 -5.94
CA GLY A 190 37.34 -20.68 -5.78
C GLY A 190 37.43 -19.55 -4.78
N THR A 191 38.63 -18.97 -4.71
CA THR A 191 38.92 -17.83 -3.80
C THR A 191 38.77 -16.48 -4.50
N LEU A 192 38.74 -15.39 -3.72
CA LEU A 192 38.80 -14.03 -4.27
C LEU A 192 40.00 -13.81 -5.20
N ALA A 193 41.17 -14.39 -4.87
CA ALA A 193 42.35 -14.32 -5.72
C ALA A 193 42.15 -15.03 -7.06
N ASN A 194 41.49 -16.20 -7.06
CA ASN A 194 41.11 -16.90 -8.29
C ASN A 194 40.13 -16.07 -9.13
N PHE A 195 39.10 -15.51 -8.52
CA PHE A 195 38.13 -14.66 -9.22
C PHE A 195 38.81 -13.47 -9.90
N LYS A 196 39.67 -12.76 -9.16
CA LYS A 196 40.45 -11.64 -9.68
C LYS A 196 41.31 -12.05 -10.87
N GLU A 197 42.02 -13.19 -10.78
CA GLU A 197 42.89 -13.66 -11.87
C GLU A 197 42.08 -14.07 -13.11
N ILE A 198 40.93 -14.76 -12.93
CA ILE A 198 40.00 -15.05 -14.03
C ILE A 198 39.55 -13.74 -14.73
N ALA A 199 39.10 -12.78 -13.96
CA ALA A 199 38.64 -11.51 -14.51
C ALA A 199 39.75 -10.77 -15.29
N LYS A 200 40.98 -10.79 -14.75
CA LYS A 200 42.18 -10.26 -15.40
C LYS A 200 42.46 -10.97 -16.71
N LEU A 201 42.53 -12.28 -16.70
CA LEU A 201 42.79 -13.10 -17.88
C LEU A 201 41.75 -12.86 -18.98
N LEU A 202 40.47 -12.76 -18.64
CA LEU A 202 39.41 -12.44 -19.60
C LEU A 202 39.64 -11.06 -20.25
N LYS A 203 39.98 -10.03 -19.47
CA LYS A 203 40.22 -8.70 -19.98
C LYS A 203 41.50 -8.56 -20.79
N GLU A 204 42.58 -9.22 -20.37
CA GLU A 204 43.92 -9.07 -21.02
C GLU A 204 44.12 -10.00 -22.21
N ASN A 205 43.54 -11.23 -22.19
CA ASN A 205 43.88 -12.27 -23.17
C ASN A 205 42.75 -12.56 -24.18
N TYR A 206 41.52 -12.06 -23.95
CA TYR A 206 40.36 -12.37 -24.79
C TYR A 206 39.66 -11.10 -25.33
N PRO A 207 39.96 -10.71 -26.59
CA PRO A 207 39.48 -9.41 -27.14
C PRO A 207 37.96 -9.19 -27.08
N ARG A 208 37.14 -10.26 -27.08
CA ARG A 208 35.67 -10.11 -26.99
C ARG A 208 35.20 -9.49 -25.68
N PHE A 209 35.99 -9.61 -24.60
CA PHE A 209 35.70 -9.02 -23.28
C PHE A 209 36.05 -7.54 -23.16
N GLU A 210 36.56 -6.93 -24.21
CA GLU A 210 36.66 -5.49 -24.30
C GLU A 210 35.30 -4.81 -24.15
N ASN A 211 34.26 -5.37 -24.79
CA ASN A 211 32.89 -4.86 -24.81
C ASN A 211 31.87 -5.70 -23.99
N ILE A 212 32.32 -6.75 -23.31
CA ILE A 212 31.50 -7.56 -22.40
C ILE A 212 31.94 -7.22 -20.98
N ALA A 213 30.97 -6.85 -20.15
CA ALA A 213 31.24 -6.56 -18.75
C ALA A 213 31.64 -7.84 -17.99
N ILE A 214 32.49 -7.66 -16.98
CA ILE A 214 32.70 -8.66 -15.96
C ILE A 214 32.04 -8.14 -14.70
N THR A 215 31.28 -9.00 -14.01
CA THR A 215 30.63 -8.64 -12.76
C THR A 215 31.53 -8.95 -11.59
N ALA A 216 31.43 -8.19 -10.52
CA ALA A 216 32.14 -8.38 -9.27
C ALA A 216 31.16 -8.39 -8.10
N GLY A 217 31.52 -9.15 -7.06
CA GLY A 217 30.67 -9.40 -5.91
C GLY A 217 29.97 -10.77 -6.04
N ASN A 218 28.73 -10.78 -6.48
CA ASN A 218 27.91 -12.00 -6.66
C ASN A 218 27.78 -12.85 -5.38
N THR A 219 27.89 -12.22 -4.23
CA THR A 219 27.93 -12.95 -2.95
C THR A 219 26.56 -13.33 -2.45
N LEU A 220 26.44 -14.49 -1.82
CA LEU A 220 25.25 -14.92 -1.08
C LEU A 220 24.95 -13.98 0.09
N ASN A 221 25.99 -13.63 0.85
CA ASN A 221 25.89 -12.73 1.98
C ASN A 221 26.37 -11.32 1.61
N ASN A 222 25.47 -10.36 1.63
CA ASN A 222 25.78 -8.98 1.25
C ASN A 222 26.79 -8.29 2.19
N ASP A 223 27.05 -8.79 3.40
CA ASP A 223 28.12 -8.28 4.26
C ASP A 223 29.51 -8.55 3.67
N HIS A 224 29.65 -9.52 2.79
CA HIS A 224 30.89 -9.86 2.09
C HIS A 224 31.03 -9.12 0.74
N ALA A 225 29.95 -8.56 0.21
CA ALA A 225 29.88 -8.03 -1.16
C ALA A 225 30.96 -6.98 -1.45
N ALA A 226 31.13 -6.02 -0.56
CA ALA A 226 32.13 -4.95 -0.75
C ALA A 226 33.56 -5.50 -0.85
N ASN A 227 33.91 -6.53 -0.09
CA ASN A 227 35.23 -7.18 -0.15
C ASN A 227 35.45 -7.87 -1.49
N TRP A 228 34.50 -8.69 -1.95
CA TRP A 228 34.59 -9.39 -3.24
C TRP A 228 34.57 -8.41 -4.41
N TYR A 229 33.72 -7.41 -4.37
CA TYR A 229 33.66 -6.35 -5.39
C TYR A 229 34.99 -5.59 -5.47
N ASN A 230 35.52 -5.07 -4.36
CA ASN A 230 36.76 -4.31 -4.34
C ASN A 230 37.97 -5.10 -4.81
N GLY A 231 38.00 -6.41 -4.52
CA GLY A 231 39.07 -7.29 -4.97
C GLY A 231 39.14 -7.48 -6.49
N VAL A 232 38.00 -7.39 -7.17
CA VAL A 232 37.87 -7.65 -8.62
C VAL A 232 37.62 -6.39 -9.45
N LYS A 233 37.12 -5.28 -8.88
CA LYS A 233 36.71 -4.06 -9.59
C LYS A 233 37.78 -3.46 -10.55
N PRO A 234 39.13 -3.69 -10.45
CA PRO A 234 40.05 -3.23 -11.46
C PRO A 234 39.80 -3.84 -12.85
N TYR A 235 39.13 -5.00 -12.91
CA TYR A 235 38.81 -5.71 -14.14
C TYR A 235 37.30 -5.84 -14.39
N ALA A 236 36.47 -5.38 -13.44
CA ALA A 236 35.02 -5.47 -13.48
C ALA A 236 34.37 -4.10 -13.61
N THR A 237 33.31 -4.01 -14.40
CA THR A 237 32.55 -2.78 -14.61
C THR A 237 31.09 -2.90 -14.11
N TRP A 238 30.68 -4.07 -13.64
CA TRP A 238 29.38 -4.29 -13.03
C TRP A 238 29.54 -4.81 -11.60
N GLY A 239 28.65 -4.38 -10.70
CA GLY A 239 28.60 -4.86 -9.32
C GLY A 239 27.28 -5.53 -9.00
N ASN A 240 27.36 -6.67 -8.31
CA ASN A 240 26.22 -7.49 -7.93
C ASN A 240 26.37 -8.08 -6.52
N THR A 241 25.26 -8.29 -5.84
CA THR A 241 25.17 -9.12 -4.63
C THR A 241 23.77 -9.69 -4.50
N HIS A 242 23.65 -10.91 -3.99
CA HIS A 242 22.39 -11.48 -3.55
C HIS A 242 22.05 -11.00 -2.13
N GLN A 243 20.83 -11.26 -1.69
CA GLN A 243 20.40 -10.91 -0.34
C GLN A 243 19.84 -12.17 0.38
N LEU A 244 20.60 -13.21 0.42
CA LEU A 244 20.24 -14.43 1.16
C LEU A 244 20.75 -14.39 2.61
N ALA A 245 21.69 -13.52 2.92
CA ALA A 245 22.21 -13.21 4.24
C ALA A 245 22.82 -11.79 4.27
N GLY A 246 23.08 -11.27 5.46
CA GLY A 246 23.75 -10.02 5.69
C GLY A 246 22.85 -8.88 6.14
N SER A 247 23.45 -7.76 6.51
CA SER A 247 22.77 -6.62 7.10
C SER A 247 22.14 -5.71 6.05
N PHE A 248 21.06 -5.01 6.43
CA PHE A 248 20.45 -3.98 5.59
C PHE A 248 21.47 -2.90 5.17
N ASN A 249 22.30 -2.48 6.13
CA ASN A 249 23.28 -1.42 5.85
C ASN A 249 24.31 -1.84 4.82
N SER A 250 24.82 -3.07 4.89
CA SER A 250 25.76 -3.59 3.90
C SER A 250 25.13 -3.67 2.50
N PHE A 251 23.88 -4.13 2.42
CA PHE A 251 23.14 -4.19 1.16
C PHE A 251 22.95 -2.80 0.53
N ALA A 252 22.46 -1.84 1.30
CA ALA A 252 22.27 -0.47 0.85
C ALA A 252 23.57 0.21 0.42
N ASN A 253 24.62 0.08 1.26
CA ASN A 253 25.93 0.70 1.01
C ASN A 253 26.62 0.07 -0.21
N PHE A 254 26.41 -1.21 -0.48
CA PHE A 254 26.98 -1.86 -1.64
C PHE A 254 26.52 -1.23 -2.95
N TRP A 255 25.22 -1.05 -3.13
CA TRP A 255 24.66 -0.43 -4.34
C TRP A 255 25.18 1.00 -4.51
N LYS A 256 25.18 1.76 -3.42
CA LYS A 256 25.73 3.10 -3.43
C LYS A 256 27.22 3.11 -3.82
N GLN A 257 28.02 2.20 -3.28
CA GLN A 257 29.45 2.09 -3.63
C GLN A 257 29.64 1.81 -5.12
N VAL A 258 28.88 0.89 -5.71
CA VAL A 258 28.98 0.59 -7.15
C VAL A 258 28.68 1.81 -8.00
N VAL A 259 27.67 2.61 -7.61
CA VAL A 259 27.34 3.89 -8.28
C VAL A 259 28.45 4.91 -8.11
N ASP A 260 28.95 5.09 -6.89
CA ASP A 260 30.01 6.06 -6.57
C ASP A 260 31.33 5.75 -7.31
N ASP A 261 31.62 4.46 -7.55
CA ASP A 261 32.75 3.98 -8.34
C ASP A 261 32.55 4.17 -9.87
N GLY A 262 31.38 4.64 -10.33
CA GLY A 262 31.04 4.80 -11.74
C GLY A 262 30.76 3.49 -12.47
N ASN A 263 30.60 2.39 -11.75
CA ASN A 263 30.28 1.07 -12.28
C ASN A 263 28.74 0.86 -12.39
N TYR A 264 28.34 -0.21 -13.07
CA TYR A 264 26.94 -0.52 -13.32
C TYR A 264 26.38 -1.44 -12.23
N PRO A 265 25.41 -0.97 -11.40
CA PRO A 265 24.81 -1.78 -10.35
C PRO A 265 23.67 -2.65 -10.92
N TYR A 266 23.75 -3.96 -10.76
CA TYR A 266 22.71 -4.88 -11.18
C TYR A 266 22.56 -6.03 -10.17
N ALA A 267 21.33 -6.53 -10.02
CA ALA A 267 21.04 -7.73 -9.24
C ALA A 267 20.61 -8.85 -10.17
N ASP A 268 21.27 -10.00 -10.14
CA ASP A 268 20.94 -11.14 -10.98
C ASP A 268 20.14 -12.24 -10.25
N GLU A 269 19.84 -11.99 -8.97
CA GLU A 269 19.03 -12.90 -8.16
C GLU A 269 18.24 -12.14 -7.09
N LEU A 270 17.04 -11.67 -7.46
CA LEU A 270 16.11 -11.01 -6.55
C LEU A 270 15.02 -11.99 -6.10
N HIS A 271 14.65 -11.93 -4.81
CA HIS A 271 13.69 -12.86 -4.20
C HIS A 271 12.44 -12.17 -3.65
N ASN A 272 12.51 -10.86 -3.33
CA ASN A 272 11.40 -10.13 -2.73
C ASN A 272 11.32 -8.69 -3.25
N VAL A 273 10.09 -8.15 -3.38
CA VAL A 273 9.89 -6.76 -3.83
C VAL A 273 10.56 -5.74 -2.90
N GLY A 274 10.72 -6.07 -1.61
CA GLY A 274 11.45 -5.22 -0.67
C GLY A 274 12.93 -5.09 -1.01
N GLU A 275 13.59 -6.18 -1.36
CA GLU A 275 14.98 -6.18 -1.84
C GLU A 275 15.13 -5.31 -3.09
N ALA A 276 14.21 -5.48 -4.04
CA ALA A 276 14.18 -4.68 -5.27
C ALA A 276 13.98 -3.18 -4.98
N MET A 277 13.02 -2.82 -4.11
CA MET A 277 12.78 -1.41 -3.73
C MET A 277 14.01 -0.76 -3.10
N ILE A 278 14.68 -1.47 -2.19
CA ILE A 278 15.89 -0.99 -1.53
C ILE A 278 17.01 -0.83 -2.55
N ALA A 279 17.28 -1.87 -3.35
CA ALA A 279 18.33 -1.82 -4.37
C ALA A 279 18.13 -0.68 -5.38
N VAL A 280 16.89 -0.46 -5.86
CA VAL A 280 16.52 0.65 -6.75
C VAL A 280 16.74 2.01 -6.08
N HIS A 281 16.37 2.14 -4.80
CA HIS A 281 16.59 3.39 -4.05
C HIS A 281 18.07 3.76 -3.97
N TYR A 282 18.95 2.76 -3.83
CA TYR A 282 20.40 2.96 -3.73
C TYR A 282 21.13 2.83 -5.07
N GLY A 283 20.41 2.78 -6.19
CA GLY A 283 20.96 3.00 -7.52
C GLY A 283 21.00 1.80 -8.46
N MET A 284 20.46 0.64 -8.09
CA MET A 284 20.34 -0.52 -8.98
C MET A 284 19.59 -0.14 -10.26
N LYS A 285 20.11 -0.54 -11.42
CA LYS A 285 19.59 -0.24 -12.76
C LYS A 285 19.05 -1.45 -13.51
N THR A 286 19.42 -2.66 -13.10
CA THR A 286 18.93 -3.92 -13.66
C THR A 286 18.63 -4.88 -12.52
N GLY A 287 17.45 -5.51 -12.57
CA GLY A 287 17.04 -6.54 -11.63
C GLY A 287 16.54 -7.78 -12.35
N ILE A 288 17.06 -8.95 -11.98
CA ILE A 288 16.68 -10.26 -12.52
C ILE A 288 16.06 -11.07 -11.38
N TRP A 289 14.88 -11.58 -11.62
CA TRP A 289 14.11 -12.32 -10.63
C TRP A 289 14.40 -13.82 -10.66
N TRP A 290 14.57 -14.38 -9.47
CA TRP A 290 14.61 -15.80 -9.21
C TRP A 290 13.27 -16.25 -8.61
N GLY A 291 12.38 -16.83 -9.43
CA GLY A 291 11.04 -17.25 -9.03
C GLY A 291 9.95 -16.18 -9.15
N PHE A 292 8.71 -16.64 -9.39
CA PHE A 292 7.54 -15.80 -9.62
C PHE A 292 6.29 -16.37 -8.98
N ASP A 293 5.99 -15.98 -7.75
CA ASP A 293 4.78 -16.40 -7.05
C ASP A 293 3.98 -15.24 -6.47
N SER A 294 4.30 -13.99 -6.84
CA SER A 294 3.72 -12.82 -6.21
C SER A 294 3.13 -11.85 -7.22
N ARG A 295 1.91 -11.41 -6.95
CA ARG A 295 1.28 -10.27 -7.61
C ARG A 295 2.15 -9.02 -7.49
N ALA A 296 2.68 -8.77 -6.29
CA ALA A 296 3.45 -7.56 -6.02
C ALA A 296 4.69 -7.43 -6.91
N ARG A 297 5.42 -8.52 -7.18
CA ARG A 297 6.59 -8.52 -8.09
C ARG A 297 6.22 -8.07 -9.49
N GLY A 298 5.18 -8.68 -10.07
CA GLY A 298 4.72 -8.33 -11.42
C GLY A 298 4.26 -6.89 -11.52
N GLU A 299 3.45 -6.42 -10.58
CA GLU A 299 2.94 -5.04 -10.58
C GLU A 299 4.06 -4.03 -10.32
N PHE A 300 5.01 -4.35 -9.44
CA PHE A 300 6.19 -3.51 -9.19
C PHE A 300 7.05 -3.35 -10.45
N CYS A 301 7.34 -4.45 -11.16
CA CYS A 301 8.12 -4.38 -12.40
C CYS A 301 7.44 -3.54 -13.46
N ARG A 302 6.12 -3.71 -13.65
CA ARG A 302 5.37 -2.94 -14.63
C ARG A 302 5.39 -1.45 -14.33
N ILE A 303 5.07 -1.07 -13.07
CA ILE A 303 4.95 0.35 -12.74
C ILE A 303 6.32 1.03 -12.59
N SER A 304 7.33 0.36 -12.05
CA SER A 304 8.67 0.94 -11.85
C SER A 304 9.44 1.12 -13.16
N ASN A 305 9.08 0.41 -14.22
CA ASN A 305 9.72 0.55 -15.53
C ASN A 305 9.35 1.87 -16.23
N HIS A 306 8.13 2.34 -16.07
CA HIS A 306 7.58 3.49 -16.79
C HIS A 306 7.08 4.61 -15.89
N GLY A 307 6.79 4.31 -14.63
CA GLY A 307 6.14 5.22 -13.70
C GLY A 307 7.11 6.02 -12.85
N THR A 308 6.52 6.88 -12.07
CA THR A 308 7.20 7.81 -11.16
C THR A 308 7.05 7.36 -9.72
N ARG A 309 8.16 7.25 -8.99
CA ARG A 309 8.14 7.00 -7.55
C ARG A 309 7.78 8.28 -6.80
N LEU A 310 6.68 8.24 -6.06
CA LEU A 310 6.17 9.36 -5.26
C LEU A 310 6.68 9.36 -3.84
N ALA A 311 6.91 8.17 -3.26
CA ALA A 311 7.43 8.04 -1.89
C ALA A 311 8.28 6.77 -1.74
N TYR A 312 9.19 6.82 -0.79
CA TYR A 312 9.98 5.69 -0.32
C TYR A 312 10.25 5.85 1.18
N ALA A 313 10.14 4.76 1.90
CA ALA A 313 10.53 4.68 3.30
C ALA A 313 11.08 3.29 3.62
N GLU A 314 11.95 3.20 4.62
CA GLU A 314 12.59 1.94 5.02
C GLU A 314 12.58 1.77 6.53
N ASN A 315 12.54 0.53 6.99
CA ASN A 315 12.77 0.14 8.37
C ASN A 315 13.95 -0.82 8.43
N ARG A 316 15.14 -0.27 8.65
CA ARG A 316 16.40 -1.04 8.65
C ARG A 316 16.42 -2.11 9.74
N ALA A 317 15.82 -1.81 10.90
CA ALA A 317 15.78 -2.74 12.03
C ALA A 317 14.98 -4.01 11.74
N THR A 318 14.02 -3.94 10.84
CA THR A 318 13.17 -5.06 10.46
C THR A 318 13.43 -5.58 9.04
N TRP A 319 14.41 -5.02 8.35
CA TRP A 319 14.76 -5.38 6.97
C TRP A 319 13.60 -5.24 5.98
N THR A 320 12.84 -4.16 6.08
CA THR A 320 11.68 -3.89 5.24
C THR A 320 11.73 -2.51 4.61
N ALA A 321 11.01 -2.35 3.49
CA ALA A 321 10.84 -1.07 2.83
C ALA A 321 9.43 -0.94 2.24
N ALA A 322 9.03 0.31 1.98
CA ALA A 322 7.77 0.66 1.35
C ALA A 322 8.00 1.73 0.27
N SER A 323 7.18 1.72 -0.77
CA SER A 323 7.18 2.77 -1.78
C SER A 323 5.81 2.98 -2.39
N VAL A 324 5.59 4.17 -2.94
CA VAL A 324 4.41 4.51 -3.75
C VAL A 324 4.89 4.91 -5.14
N TYR A 325 4.29 4.31 -6.14
CA TYR A 325 4.52 4.64 -7.56
C TYR A 325 3.22 5.07 -8.22
N ARG A 326 3.33 6.01 -9.16
CA ARG A 326 2.26 6.40 -10.07
C ARG A 326 2.63 5.97 -11.48
N ASP A 327 1.70 5.34 -12.17
CA ASP A 327 1.77 5.11 -13.61
C ASP A 327 1.44 6.43 -14.32
N ASP A 328 2.40 7.01 -14.99
CA ASP A 328 2.24 8.33 -15.63
C ASP A 328 1.32 8.28 -16.88
N ALA A 329 1.08 7.11 -17.44
CA ALA A 329 0.18 6.94 -18.58
C ALA A 329 -1.29 6.86 -18.16
N THR A 330 -1.59 6.23 -17.03
CA THR A 330 -2.96 6.01 -16.55
C THR A 330 -3.34 6.88 -15.36
N GLY A 331 -2.37 7.46 -14.66
CA GLY A 331 -2.56 8.18 -13.40
C GLY A 331 -2.84 7.28 -12.20
N GLN A 332 -2.95 5.98 -12.38
CA GLN A 332 -3.13 5.02 -11.28
C GLN A 332 -1.87 4.96 -10.42
N ALA A 333 -2.06 4.81 -9.12
CA ALA A 333 -0.94 4.64 -8.20
C ALA A 333 -1.04 3.31 -7.44
N LYS A 334 0.13 2.86 -6.96
CA LYS A 334 0.24 1.63 -6.18
C LYS A 334 1.20 1.81 -5.03
N ALA A 335 0.80 1.29 -3.87
CA ALA A 335 1.65 1.22 -2.68
C ALA A 335 2.20 -0.20 -2.54
N PHE A 336 3.50 -0.31 -2.28
CA PHE A 336 4.21 -1.57 -2.09
C PHE A 336 4.86 -1.62 -0.72
N VAL A 337 4.85 -2.80 -0.09
CA VAL A 337 5.68 -3.13 1.07
C VAL A 337 6.29 -4.51 0.88
N GLY A 338 7.56 -4.62 1.20
CA GLY A 338 8.32 -5.86 1.15
C GLY A 338 9.53 -5.81 2.06
N GLY A 339 10.31 -6.88 2.07
CA GLY A 339 11.49 -6.98 2.92
C GLY A 339 12.51 -7.98 2.38
N SER A 340 13.46 -8.36 3.20
CA SER A 340 14.34 -9.50 2.91
C SER A 340 13.56 -10.80 2.95
N GLU A 341 13.76 -11.64 1.96
CA GLU A 341 13.16 -12.99 1.96
C GLU A 341 13.43 -13.75 3.26
N ARG A 342 14.65 -13.65 3.80
CA ARG A 342 15.10 -14.49 4.91
C ARG A 342 15.23 -13.77 6.25
N GLN A 343 15.28 -12.43 6.28
CA GLN A 343 15.65 -11.69 7.49
C GLN A 343 14.61 -10.67 7.94
N ALA A 344 13.56 -10.43 7.13
CA ALA A 344 12.56 -9.45 7.48
C ALA A 344 11.76 -9.85 8.72
N ASN A 345 11.52 -8.88 9.59
CA ASN A 345 10.66 -9.00 10.77
C ASN A 345 9.36 -8.22 10.59
N ASN A 346 8.38 -8.46 11.45
CA ASN A 346 7.10 -7.75 11.42
C ASN A 346 7.31 -6.25 11.41
N SER A 347 6.61 -5.59 10.50
CA SER A 347 6.64 -4.12 10.35
C SER A 347 5.25 -3.58 10.10
N THR A 348 5.04 -2.31 10.43
CA THR A 348 3.83 -1.58 10.12
C THR A 348 4.17 -0.27 9.46
N TYR A 349 3.51 -0.01 8.34
CA TYR A 349 3.63 1.22 7.57
C TYR A 349 2.32 1.98 7.57
N LEU A 350 2.37 3.29 7.72
CA LEU A 350 1.22 4.18 7.57
C LEU A 350 1.43 5.05 6.34
N PHE A 351 0.67 4.78 5.29
CA PHE A 351 0.65 5.59 4.09
C PHE A 351 -0.24 6.80 4.32
N LEU A 352 0.27 7.99 4.02
CA LEU A 352 -0.43 9.25 4.21
C LEU A 352 -0.57 9.98 2.88
N SER A 353 -1.79 10.41 2.54
CA SER A 353 -2.12 11.28 1.41
C SER A 353 -2.54 12.65 1.93
N PRO A 354 -1.59 13.59 2.16
CA PRO A 354 -1.90 14.87 2.79
C PRO A 354 -2.74 15.81 1.92
N ASP A 355 -2.62 15.70 0.59
CA ASP A 355 -3.21 16.62 -0.36
C ASP A 355 -4.64 16.26 -0.82
N ARG A 356 -5.04 14.97 -0.69
CA ARG A 356 -6.38 14.53 -1.14
C ARG A 356 -6.83 13.22 -0.53
N ASP A 357 -8.13 12.98 -0.60
CA ASP A 357 -8.72 11.69 -0.29
C ASP A 357 -8.41 10.69 -1.40
N VAL A 358 -8.07 9.45 -1.01
CA VAL A 358 -7.76 8.35 -1.90
C VAL A 358 -8.47 7.07 -1.45
N TYR A 359 -8.50 6.07 -2.32
CA TYR A 359 -9.05 4.75 -2.04
C TYR A 359 -7.94 3.70 -2.21
N PHE A 360 -7.75 2.87 -1.18
CA PHE A 360 -6.81 1.75 -1.18
C PHE A 360 -7.57 0.44 -1.41
N ASP A 361 -7.35 -0.23 -2.53
CA ASP A 361 -8.14 -1.40 -2.98
C ASP A 361 -9.64 -1.21 -2.72
N GLY A 362 -10.15 -0.03 -3.06
CA GLY A 362 -11.54 0.35 -2.90
C GLY A 362 -11.98 0.72 -1.48
N GLN A 363 -11.12 0.70 -0.49
CA GLN A 363 -11.43 1.26 0.83
C GLN A 363 -11.16 2.76 0.85
N GLY A 364 -12.14 3.54 1.24
CA GLY A 364 -12.01 4.99 1.30
C GLY A 364 -13.35 5.72 1.27
N PRO A 365 -13.32 7.06 1.19
CA PRO A 365 -12.13 7.92 1.08
C PRO A 365 -11.27 7.93 2.33
N LEU A 366 -9.93 7.96 2.18
CA LEU A 366 -8.96 7.90 3.28
C LEU A 366 -7.83 8.90 3.05
N ARG A 367 -7.29 9.47 4.14
CA ARG A 367 -6.02 10.21 4.14
C ARG A 367 -4.89 9.40 4.75
N ALA A 368 -5.20 8.38 5.53
CA ALA A 368 -4.24 7.49 6.15
C ALA A 368 -4.65 6.03 5.98
N PHE A 369 -3.70 5.18 5.60
CA PHE A 369 -3.92 3.74 5.45
C PHE A 369 -2.77 2.96 6.09
N ARG A 370 -3.10 2.07 7.03
CA ARG A 370 -2.13 1.22 7.70
C ARG A 370 -1.95 -0.09 6.96
N MET A 371 -0.72 -0.44 6.70
CA MET A 371 -0.34 -1.71 6.10
C MET A 371 0.54 -2.50 7.08
N GLU A 372 0.14 -3.73 7.38
CA GLU A 372 0.92 -4.67 8.15
C GLU A 372 1.74 -5.56 7.24
N TYR A 373 3.01 -5.70 7.57
CA TYR A 373 3.92 -6.61 6.92
C TYR A 373 4.34 -7.70 7.90
N PRO A 374 3.91 -8.94 7.71
CA PRO A 374 4.38 -10.06 8.50
C PRO A 374 5.77 -10.46 8.00
N GLY A 375 6.77 -10.31 8.83
CA GLY A 375 8.12 -10.80 8.57
C GLY A 375 8.12 -12.32 8.43
N GLY A 376 9.07 -12.83 7.65
CA GLY A 376 9.32 -14.24 7.50
C GLY A 376 10.75 -14.59 7.89
N THR A 377 10.97 -15.81 8.33
CA THR A 377 12.28 -16.31 8.72
C THR A 377 12.80 -17.34 7.72
N GLY A 378 12.97 -16.95 6.48
CA GLY A 378 13.76 -17.74 5.57
C GLY A 378 13.03 -18.73 4.66
N TYR A 379 13.81 -19.38 3.87
CA TYR A 379 13.55 -20.21 2.70
C TYR A 379 13.05 -21.64 3.05
N GLN A 380 12.25 -21.85 4.07
CA GLN A 380 11.81 -23.19 4.48
C GLN A 380 10.29 -23.26 4.69
N THR A 381 9.76 -24.46 4.81
CA THR A 381 8.34 -24.70 5.05
C THR A 381 7.80 -23.82 6.17
N GLY A 382 6.82 -22.98 5.86
CA GLY A 382 6.22 -22.02 6.79
C GLY A 382 6.76 -20.60 6.72
N GLN A 383 7.66 -20.29 5.75
CA GLN A 383 8.07 -18.92 5.48
C GLN A 383 6.93 -18.09 4.93
N THR A 384 6.87 -16.88 5.42
CA THR A 384 5.99 -15.86 4.87
C THR A 384 6.83 -14.85 4.10
N ASN A 385 7.25 -15.14 2.88
CA ASN A 385 7.83 -14.13 1.97
C ASN A 385 6.78 -13.07 1.67
N ALA A 386 6.44 -12.29 2.69
CA ALA A 386 5.36 -11.34 2.59
C ALA A 386 5.74 -10.26 1.57
N GLU A 387 4.85 -10.04 0.64
CA GLU A 387 4.87 -8.94 -0.31
C GLU A 387 3.48 -8.32 -0.34
N ARG A 388 3.41 -7.00 -0.37
CA ARG A 388 2.15 -6.27 -0.37
C ARG A 388 2.12 -5.32 -1.53
N VAL A 389 0.99 -5.30 -2.22
CA VAL A 389 0.63 -4.27 -3.17
C VAL A 389 -0.81 -3.85 -2.94
N TYR A 390 -1.07 -2.56 -2.93
CA TYR A 390 -2.40 -1.97 -2.90
C TYR A 390 -2.55 -1.00 -4.05
N ASN A 391 -3.69 -1.09 -4.71
CA ASN A 391 -4.09 -0.14 -5.73
C ASN A 391 -4.57 1.14 -5.04
N ILE A 392 -4.11 2.30 -5.50
CA ILE A 392 -4.53 3.60 -5.01
C ILE A 392 -5.30 4.29 -6.13
N THR A 393 -6.58 4.53 -5.92
CA THR A 393 -7.42 5.26 -6.86
C THR A 393 -7.89 6.59 -6.26
N SER A 394 -8.06 7.60 -7.10
CA SER A 394 -8.60 8.92 -6.77
C SER A 394 -9.27 9.52 -7.99
N GLY A 395 -9.94 10.65 -7.84
CA GLY A 395 -10.65 11.28 -8.93
C GLY A 395 -12.10 10.81 -9.03
N GLU A 396 -12.66 10.83 -10.24
CA GLU A 396 -14.07 10.47 -10.49
C GLU A 396 -14.28 8.96 -10.49
N ASP A 397 -13.38 8.24 -11.13
CA ASP A 397 -13.44 6.79 -11.18
C ASP A 397 -12.53 6.18 -10.10
N VAL A 398 -13.12 5.85 -8.99
CA VAL A 398 -12.45 5.13 -7.90
C VAL A 398 -12.97 3.71 -7.82
N GLU A 399 -12.15 2.80 -7.33
CA GLU A 399 -12.53 1.41 -7.14
C GLU A 399 -13.80 1.32 -6.27
N ARG A 400 -14.95 1.00 -6.89
CA ARG A 400 -16.27 1.27 -6.32
C ARG A 400 -16.64 0.40 -5.14
N LYS A 401 -16.13 -0.83 -5.08
CA LYS A 401 -16.44 -1.76 -4.01
C LYS A 401 -15.24 -2.66 -3.74
N PRO A 402 -14.71 -2.66 -2.51
CA PRO A 402 -13.66 -3.60 -2.16
C PRO A 402 -14.22 -5.03 -2.26
N LEU A 403 -13.43 -5.94 -2.83
CA LEU A 403 -13.79 -7.34 -2.86
C LEU A 403 -13.62 -7.92 -1.44
N THR A 404 -14.73 -8.25 -0.81
CA THR A 404 -14.76 -8.86 0.53
C THR A 404 -15.16 -10.34 0.42
N ALA A 405 -14.85 -11.14 1.44
CA ALA A 405 -15.38 -12.50 1.51
C ALA A 405 -16.93 -12.47 1.48
N GLY A 406 -17.53 -13.29 0.63
CA GLY A 406 -18.98 -13.31 0.45
C GLY A 406 -19.42 -14.02 -0.82
N GLU A 407 -20.72 -14.00 -1.09
CA GLU A 407 -21.34 -14.61 -2.27
C GLU A 407 -21.68 -13.55 -3.30
N TYR A 408 -21.34 -13.83 -4.55
CA TYR A 408 -21.48 -12.92 -5.68
C TYR A 408 -21.96 -13.65 -6.93
N LYS A 409 -22.53 -12.88 -7.86
CA LYS A 409 -22.60 -13.23 -9.27
C LYS A 409 -21.43 -12.58 -10.00
N ILE A 410 -20.77 -13.29 -10.91
CA ILE A 410 -19.66 -12.77 -11.70
C ILE A 410 -20.16 -12.50 -13.11
N MET A 411 -20.32 -11.22 -13.46
CA MET A 411 -20.91 -10.78 -14.74
C MET A 411 -19.80 -10.28 -15.69
N ASN A 412 -19.85 -10.73 -16.94
CA ASN A 412 -18.96 -10.24 -17.98
C ASN A 412 -19.45 -8.92 -18.57
N LYS A 413 -18.55 -7.96 -18.82
CA LYS A 413 -18.87 -6.64 -19.39
C LYS A 413 -19.50 -6.72 -20.77
N GLY A 414 -18.87 -7.45 -21.69
CA GLY A 414 -19.26 -7.44 -23.09
C GLY A 414 -20.58 -8.13 -23.39
N THR A 415 -20.88 -9.18 -22.64
CA THR A 415 -22.03 -10.05 -22.91
C THR A 415 -23.15 -9.93 -21.87
N GLN A 416 -22.86 -9.40 -20.68
CA GLN A 416 -23.74 -9.40 -19.50
C GLN A 416 -24.08 -10.82 -19.00
N GLY A 417 -23.42 -11.84 -19.55
CA GLY A 417 -23.60 -13.22 -19.11
C GLY A 417 -22.87 -13.51 -17.80
N LEU A 418 -23.41 -14.43 -17.02
CA LEU A 418 -22.85 -14.83 -15.74
C LEU A 418 -21.93 -16.04 -15.87
N VAL A 419 -20.88 -16.09 -15.07
CA VAL A 419 -20.08 -17.32 -14.87
C VAL A 419 -20.95 -18.36 -14.18
N ALA A 420 -21.12 -19.55 -14.78
CA ALA A 420 -21.96 -20.61 -14.26
C ALA A 420 -21.27 -21.98 -14.29
N ALA A 421 -21.35 -22.72 -13.20
CA ALA A 421 -20.94 -24.11 -13.11
C ALA A 421 -22.12 -25.01 -13.55
N LEU A 422 -22.12 -25.51 -14.80
CA LEU A 422 -23.19 -26.34 -15.32
C LEU A 422 -23.01 -27.83 -15.07
N GLY A 423 -21.77 -28.28 -14.80
CA GLY A 423 -21.41 -29.65 -14.51
C GLY A 423 -20.09 -29.71 -13.75
N THR A 424 -19.49 -30.86 -13.62
CA THR A 424 -18.20 -31.06 -12.97
C THR A 424 -17.02 -30.69 -13.86
N ASP A 425 -17.21 -30.63 -15.18
CA ASP A 425 -16.14 -30.49 -16.15
C ASP A 425 -16.22 -29.21 -17.00
N ASP A 426 -17.34 -28.43 -16.85
CA ASP A 426 -17.56 -27.23 -17.67
C ASP A 426 -17.96 -26.01 -16.83
N ILE A 427 -17.18 -24.95 -16.92
CA ILE A 427 -17.61 -23.61 -16.57
C ILE A 427 -17.91 -22.82 -17.83
N VAL A 428 -19.12 -22.30 -17.91
CA VAL A 428 -19.59 -21.58 -19.07
C VAL A 428 -20.28 -20.29 -18.68
N GLN A 429 -20.27 -19.33 -19.58
CA GLN A 429 -21.11 -18.16 -19.49
C GLN A 429 -22.54 -18.50 -19.86
N ASN A 430 -23.49 -17.99 -19.09
CA ASN A 430 -24.91 -17.99 -19.46
C ASN A 430 -25.38 -16.57 -19.75
N CYS A 431 -25.84 -16.35 -20.96
CA CYS A 431 -26.56 -15.13 -21.33
C CYS A 431 -28.05 -15.41 -21.20
N TYR A 432 -28.70 -14.79 -20.24
CA TYR A 432 -30.17 -14.90 -20.08
C TYR A 432 -30.72 -13.58 -19.52
N THR A 433 -32.00 -13.37 -19.68
CA THR A 433 -32.68 -12.22 -19.09
C THR A 433 -32.53 -12.25 -17.58
N PRO A 434 -32.19 -11.15 -16.94
CA PRO A 434 -32.05 -11.06 -15.50
C PRO A 434 -33.30 -11.58 -14.81
N THR A 435 -33.14 -12.51 -13.88
CA THR A 435 -34.23 -13.01 -13.05
C THR A 435 -34.05 -12.52 -11.63
N ALA A 436 -35.14 -12.28 -10.94
CA ALA A 436 -35.12 -11.85 -9.54
C ALA A 436 -34.44 -12.88 -8.60
N THR A 437 -34.35 -14.14 -9.05
CA THR A 437 -33.75 -15.23 -8.27
C THR A 437 -32.58 -15.81 -9.05
N PRO A 438 -31.31 -15.65 -8.59
CA PRO A 438 -30.17 -16.28 -9.24
C PRO A 438 -30.26 -17.80 -9.13
N ARG A 439 -29.76 -18.51 -10.16
CA ARG A 439 -29.61 -19.95 -10.10
C ARG A 439 -28.43 -20.30 -9.20
N LYS A 440 -28.50 -21.45 -8.53
CA LYS A 440 -27.42 -21.95 -7.67
C LYS A 440 -26.06 -22.09 -8.39
N GLN A 441 -26.10 -22.36 -9.72
CA GLN A 441 -24.92 -22.47 -10.56
C GLN A 441 -24.22 -21.13 -10.83
N ASP A 442 -24.93 -20.01 -10.67
CA ASP A 442 -24.43 -18.67 -10.99
C ASP A 442 -23.81 -17.97 -9.76
N ILE A 443 -23.90 -18.58 -8.57
CA ILE A 443 -23.44 -18.02 -7.31
C ILE A 443 -22.03 -18.54 -7.03
N TRP A 444 -21.13 -17.61 -6.64
CA TRP A 444 -19.76 -17.89 -6.31
C TRP A 444 -19.41 -17.27 -4.96
N ALA A 445 -19.00 -18.11 -4.02
CA ALA A 445 -18.41 -17.68 -2.76
C ALA A 445 -16.93 -17.33 -2.98
N ILE A 446 -16.55 -16.13 -2.58
CA ILE A 446 -15.18 -15.64 -2.66
C ILE A 446 -14.61 -15.59 -1.25
N ALA A 447 -13.50 -16.24 -1.04
CA ALA A 447 -12.81 -16.25 0.24
C ALA A 447 -11.29 -16.11 0.04
N PRO A 448 -10.58 -15.46 0.98
CA PRO A 448 -9.13 -15.48 0.97
C PRO A 448 -8.58 -16.90 0.93
N ALA A 449 -7.55 -17.16 0.11
CA ALA A 449 -6.89 -18.46 0.06
C ALA A 449 -6.32 -18.83 1.43
N SER A 450 -6.51 -20.08 1.87
CA SER A 450 -6.06 -20.55 3.19
C SER A 450 -4.55 -20.60 3.32
N ASP A 451 -3.85 -21.02 2.24
CA ASP A 451 -2.39 -21.05 2.18
C ASP A 451 -1.89 -19.88 1.34
N ARG A 452 -1.48 -18.84 2.04
CA ARG A 452 -0.90 -17.65 1.44
C ARG A 452 0.60 -17.82 1.41
N ILE A 453 1.10 -18.41 0.32
CA ILE A 453 2.54 -18.53 0.11
C ILE A 453 3.16 -17.15 0.19
N GLY A 454 4.23 -17.03 0.98
CA GLY A 454 4.94 -15.80 1.16
C GLY A 454 4.12 -14.67 1.80
N GLY A 455 2.97 -14.96 2.44
CA GLY A 455 2.14 -13.93 3.06
C GLY A 455 1.50 -12.94 2.06
N ASP A 456 1.44 -13.28 0.77
CA ASP A 456 0.67 -12.52 -0.20
C ASP A 456 -0.83 -12.77 0.00
N TYR A 457 -1.51 -11.79 0.59
CA TYR A 457 -2.94 -11.85 0.94
C TYR A 457 -3.88 -11.40 -0.19
N SER A 458 -3.35 -11.26 -1.40
CA SER A 458 -4.12 -10.82 -2.55
C SER A 458 -4.93 -11.94 -3.21
N PHE A 459 -4.63 -13.21 -2.89
CA PHE A 459 -5.27 -14.34 -3.56
C PHE A 459 -6.55 -14.80 -2.87
N TYR A 460 -7.52 -15.20 -3.70
CA TYR A 460 -8.81 -15.70 -3.31
C TYR A 460 -9.08 -17.06 -3.92
N THR A 461 -9.86 -17.90 -3.25
CA THR A 461 -10.58 -19.01 -3.85
C THR A 461 -11.95 -18.54 -4.28
N ILE A 462 -12.42 -19.02 -5.42
CA ILE A 462 -13.74 -18.75 -5.98
C ILE A 462 -14.48 -20.08 -6.07
N THR A 463 -15.45 -20.29 -5.19
CA THR A 463 -16.09 -21.59 -4.95
C THR A 463 -17.59 -21.52 -5.22
N ASN A 464 -18.13 -22.49 -5.94
CA ASN A 464 -19.59 -22.60 -6.02
C ASN A 464 -20.13 -23.19 -4.70
N PRO A 465 -20.95 -22.45 -3.93
CA PRO A 465 -21.34 -22.86 -2.57
C PRO A 465 -22.28 -24.07 -2.54
N THR A 466 -22.92 -24.39 -3.67
CA THR A 466 -23.83 -25.55 -3.75
C THR A 466 -23.08 -26.85 -3.98
N THR A 467 -22.02 -26.83 -4.79
CA THR A 467 -21.26 -28.03 -5.16
C THR A 467 -19.96 -28.16 -4.38
N GLY A 468 -19.44 -27.08 -3.78
CA GLY A 468 -18.12 -27.03 -3.16
C GLY A 468 -16.95 -27.04 -4.16
N LEU A 469 -17.23 -26.94 -5.47
CA LEU A 469 -16.20 -26.97 -6.50
C LEU A 469 -15.60 -25.58 -6.69
N HIS A 470 -14.29 -25.55 -6.87
CA HIS A 470 -13.51 -24.32 -7.08
C HIS A 470 -13.40 -23.97 -8.56
N LEU A 471 -13.33 -22.68 -8.87
CA LEU A 471 -12.92 -22.18 -10.17
C LEU A 471 -11.45 -22.53 -10.38
N ASN A 472 -11.13 -23.41 -11.33
CA ASN A 472 -9.84 -24.06 -11.47
C ASN A 472 -9.33 -24.03 -12.92
N VAL A 473 -8.05 -23.79 -13.16
CA VAL A 473 -7.43 -23.93 -14.48
C VAL A 473 -7.06 -25.39 -14.72
N LEU A 474 -7.62 -25.99 -15.77
CA LEU A 474 -7.45 -27.39 -16.11
C LEU A 474 -5.94 -27.75 -16.23
N ASN A 475 -5.54 -28.83 -15.54
CA ASN A 475 -4.21 -29.44 -15.59
C ASN A 475 -3.06 -28.48 -15.20
N ASN A 476 -3.27 -27.50 -14.33
CA ASN A 476 -2.28 -26.49 -13.94
C ASN A 476 -1.63 -25.79 -15.16
N SER A 477 -2.39 -25.64 -16.24
CA SER A 477 -1.86 -25.09 -17.49
C SER A 477 -1.44 -23.63 -17.33
N THR A 478 -0.27 -23.29 -17.90
CA THR A 478 0.20 -21.90 -18.05
C THR A 478 -0.02 -21.35 -19.47
N GLU A 479 -0.72 -22.09 -20.31
CA GLU A 479 -0.98 -21.75 -21.72
C GLU A 479 -2.24 -20.89 -21.88
N SER A 480 -2.16 -19.92 -22.80
CA SER A 480 -3.32 -19.12 -23.21
C SER A 480 -4.32 -19.99 -23.98
N GLY A 481 -5.58 -19.89 -23.61
CA GLY A 481 -6.67 -20.68 -24.20
C GLY A 481 -7.04 -21.94 -23.40
N ALA A 482 -6.32 -22.25 -22.31
CA ALA A 482 -6.67 -23.37 -21.45
C ALA A 482 -8.04 -23.15 -20.78
N ASN A 483 -8.80 -24.24 -20.66
CA ASN A 483 -10.13 -24.21 -20.05
C ASN A 483 -10.04 -23.91 -18.55
N VAL A 484 -11.01 -23.17 -18.07
CA VAL A 484 -11.32 -23.01 -16.65
C VAL A 484 -12.54 -23.85 -16.33
N ILE A 485 -12.42 -24.69 -15.32
CA ILE A 485 -13.43 -25.70 -14.96
C ILE A 485 -13.79 -25.65 -13.48
N PRO A 486 -14.95 -26.12 -13.05
CA PRO A 486 -15.24 -26.42 -11.65
C PRO A 486 -14.52 -27.69 -11.26
N TYR A 487 -13.72 -27.65 -10.21
CA TYR A 487 -12.96 -28.81 -9.76
C TYR A 487 -12.92 -28.91 -8.24
N ASN A 488 -12.67 -30.12 -7.71
CA ASN A 488 -12.53 -30.31 -6.28
C ASN A 488 -11.38 -29.47 -5.72
N ALA A 489 -11.56 -28.93 -4.52
CA ALA A 489 -10.53 -28.16 -3.83
C ALA A 489 -9.23 -28.98 -3.67
N GLN A 490 -8.11 -28.42 -4.10
CA GLN A 490 -6.80 -29.05 -4.06
C GLN A 490 -5.78 -28.22 -3.26
N ASN A 491 -6.16 -27.02 -2.88
CA ASN A 491 -5.28 -26.04 -2.26
C ASN A 491 -4.04 -25.73 -3.13
N ALA A 492 -4.23 -25.63 -4.43
CA ALA A 492 -3.21 -25.42 -5.44
C ALA A 492 -3.32 -24.03 -6.08
N SER A 493 -2.21 -23.53 -6.63
CA SER A 493 -2.14 -22.17 -7.22
C SER A 493 -3.06 -21.97 -8.43
N ASN A 494 -3.40 -23.04 -9.16
CA ASN A 494 -4.29 -22.95 -10.31
C ASN A 494 -5.79 -22.74 -9.98
N GLU A 495 -6.17 -22.82 -8.70
CA GLU A 495 -7.52 -22.47 -8.20
C GLU A 495 -7.54 -21.19 -7.38
N GLN A 496 -6.43 -20.45 -7.36
CA GLN A 496 -6.28 -19.20 -6.64
C GLN A 496 -6.22 -18.03 -7.63
N TRP A 497 -6.92 -16.96 -7.30
CA TRP A 497 -7.15 -15.83 -8.18
C TRP A 497 -6.93 -14.51 -7.47
N TYR A 498 -6.53 -13.48 -8.20
CA TYR A 498 -6.52 -12.11 -7.71
C TYR A 498 -7.21 -11.19 -8.71
N THR A 499 -7.61 -10.02 -8.23
CA THR A 499 -8.32 -9.02 -9.02
C THR A 499 -7.44 -7.80 -9.24
N GLU A 500 -7.53 -7.20 -10.43
CA GLU A 500 -6.97 -5.90 -10.75
C GLU A 500 -8.10 -4.98 -11.20
N TYR A 501 -8.23 -3.80 -10.58
CA TYR A 501 -9.26 -2.84 -10.97
C TYR A 501 -9.00 -2.30 -12.37
N ALA A 502 -10.02 -2.30 -13.22
CA ALA A 502 -9.94 -1.92 -14.63
C ALA A 502 -10.77 -0.68 -14.98
N GLY A 503 -11.38 -0.05 -14.00
CA GLY A 503 -12.25 1.10 -14.15
C GLY A 503 -13.75 0.74 -14.20
N ASP A 504 -14.62 1.72 -13.96
CA ASP A 504 -16.09 1.60 -14.02
C ASP A 504 -16.68 0.45 -13.19
N GLY A 505 -16.04 0.05 -12.10
CA GLY A 505 -16.47 -1.09 -11.28
C GLY A 505 -16.18 -2.45 -11.91
N PHE A 506 -15.36 -2.52 -12.97
CA PHE A 506 -14.91 -3.76 -13.58
C PHE A 506 -13.52 -4.15 -13.09
N TYR A 507 -13.27 -5.46 -13.13
CA TYR A 507 -12.01 -6.08 -12.71
C TYR A 507 -11.51 -7.05 -13.78
N PHE A 508 -10.19 -7.13 -13.90
CA PHE A 508 -9.54 -8.34 -14.38
C PHE A 508 -9.47 -9.36 -13.25
N ILE A 509 -9.69 -10.63 -13.57
CA ILE A 509 -9.50 -11.76 -12.65
C ILE A 509 -8.31 -12.56 -13.19
N ARG A 510 -7.24 -12.69 -12.43
CA ARG A 510 -6.00 -13.34 -12.89
C ARG A 510 -5.69 -14.56 -12.04
N ASN A 511 -5.24 -15.61 -12.72
CA ASN A 511 -4.87 -16.87 -12.07
C ASN A 511 -3.46 -16.77 -11.46
N ARG A 512 -3.30 -17.31 -10.26
CA ARG A 512 -2.00 -17.30 -9.56
C ARG A 512 -0.97 -18.19 -10.23
N GLU A 513 -1.37 -19.39 -10.73
CA GLU A 513 -0.42 -20.34 -11.35
C GLU A 513 0.12 -19.81 -12.67
N SER A 514 -0.72 -19.19 -13.48
CA SER A 514 -0.35 -18.81 -14.83
C SER A 514 -0.07 -17.32 -15.02
N GLY A 515 -0.60 -16.44 -14.14
CA GLY A 515 -0.62 -15.00 -14.35
C GLY A 515 -1.56 -14.54 -15.48
N LEU A 516 -2.33 -15.45 -16.09
CA LEU A 516 -3.23 -15.19 -17.19
C LEU A 516 -4.61 -14.72 -16.71
N TYR A 517 -5.35 -14.09 -17.61
CA TYR A 517 -6.64 -13.45 -17.35
C TYR A 517 -7.80 -14.40 -17.58
N LEU A 518 -8.76 -14.45 -16.66
CA LEU A 518 -10.05 -15.09 -16.87
C LEU A 518 -10.75 -14.45 -18.07
N SER A 519 -11.17 -15.23 -19.05
CA SER A 519 -11.67 -14.73 -20.33
C SER A 519 -12.81 -15.60 -20.88
N LEU A 520 -13.74 -14.95 -21.57
CA LEU A 520 -14.62 -15.68 -22.48
C LEU A 520 -13.84 -16.17 -23.70
N ARG A 521 -14.12 -17.38 -24.17
CA ARG A 521 -13.55 -17.91 -25.43
C ARG A 521 -13.97 -17.08 -26.63
N ALA A 522 -15.17 -16.50 -26.61
CA ALA A 522 -15.69 -15.65 -27.68
C ALA A 522 -16.60 -14.55 -27.11
N ASN A 523 -16.62 -13.38 -27.77
CA ASN A 523 -17.52 -12.27 -27.42
C ASN A 523 -18.88 -12.45 -28.15
N ARG A 524 -19.73 -13.30 -27.63
CA ARG A 524 -21.09 -13.57 -28.19
C ARG A 524 -22.13 -13.57 -27.08
N LYS A 525 -23.25 -12.88 -27.29
CA LYS A 525 -24.40 -12.88 -26.36
C LYS A 525 -25.24 -14.15 -26.56
N VAL A 526 -24.63 -15.31 -26.34
CA VAL A 526 -25.30 -16.62 -26.36
C VAL A 526 -24.90 -17.42 -25.15
N SER A 527 -25.75 -18.35 -24.71
CA SER A 527 -25.42 -19.24 -23.60
C SER A 527 -24.35 -20.25 -23.98
N ASN A 528 -23.68 -20.80 -23.00
CA ASN A 528 -22.70 -21.89 -23.12
C ASN A 528 -21.41 -21.49 -23.86
N ILE A 529 -20.93 -20.29 -23.66
CA ILE A 529 -19.59 -19.89 -24.08
C ILE A 529 -18.59 -20.33 -23.00
N SER A 530 -17.61 -21.14 -23.38
CA SER A 530 -16.57 -21.63 -22.44
C SER A 530 -15.76 -20.50 -21.85
N ILE A 531 -15.45 -20.63 -20.57
CA ILE A 531 -14.51 -19.79 -19.85
C ILE A 531 -13.12 -20.39 -19.99
N VAL A 532 -12.15 -19.54 -20.29
CA VAL A 532 -10.74 -19.89 -20.47
C VAL A 532 -9.85 -18.90 -19.74
N GLN A 533 -8.59 -19.23 -19.60
CA GLN A 533 -7.57 -18.20 -19.32
C GLN A 533 -6.92 -17.74 -20.63
N SER A 534 -6.55 -16.49 -20.73
CA SER A 534 -5.83 -15.96 -21.91
C SER A 534 -4.86 -14.83 -21.56
N SER A 535 -3.92 -14.58 -22.45
CA SER A 535 -3.11 -13.34 -22.40
C SER A 535 -4.01 -12.11 -22.48
N LEU A 536 -3.52 -10.94 -22.09
CA LEU A 536 -4.26 -9.69 -22.16
C LEU A 536 -4.75 -9.46 -23.60
N LEU A 537 -6.02 -9.17 -23.75
CA LEU A 537 -6.66 -8.85 -25.00
C LEU A 537 -6.75 -7.33 -25.18
N THR A 538 -6.89 -6.88 -26.42
CA THR A 538 -6.96 -5.45 -26.76
C THR A 538 -8.19 -5.12 -27.60
N GLY A 539 -8.52 -3.83 -27.70
CA GLY A 539 -9.67 -3.34 -28.48
C GLY A 539 -10.99 -3.95 -28.01
N ALA A 540 -11.89 -4.23 -28.95
CA ALA A 540 -13.21 -4.78 -28.64
C ALA A 540 -13.21 -6.18 -27.99
N ASN A 541 -12.07 -6.87 -28.01
CA ASN A 541 -11.94 -8.15 -27.31
C ASN A 541 -11.62 -8.02 -25.82
N LEU A 542 -11.20 -6.83 -25.36
CA LEU A 542 -10.88 -6.60 -23.94
C LEU A 542 -12.07 -6.88 -23.03
N ASP A 543 -13.29 -6.54 -23.47
CA ASP A 543 -14.52 -6.77 -22.69
C ASP A 543 -14.77 -8.25 -22.35
N ARG A 544 -14.10 -9.20 -23.03
CA ARG A 544 -14.13 -10.63 -22.67
C ARG A 544 -13.43 -10.95 -21.36
N GLN A 545 -12.58 -10.06 -20.86
CA GLN A 545 -11.75 -10.22 -19.67
C GLN A 545 -12.18 -9.29 -18.53
N LEU A 546 -13.23 -8.48 -18.73
CA LEU A 546 -13.72 -7.52 -17.75
C LEU A 546 -14.95 -8.07 -17.03
N TRP A 547 -14.87 -8.09 -15.70
CA TRP A 547 -15.83 -8.74 -14.84
C TRP A 547 -16.30 -7.83 -13.72
N ARG A 548 -17.58 -7.93 -13.34
CA ARG A 548 -18.14 -7.34 -12.11
C ARG A 548 -18.54 -8.40 -11.13
N PHE A 549 -18.33 -8.14 -9.87
CA PHE A 549 -18.83 -8.93 -8.75
C PHE A 549 -20.11 -8.26 -8.25
N LEU A 550 -21.25 -8.82 -8.63
CA LEU A 550 -22.55 -8.28 -8.27
C LEU A 550 -23.09 -8.95 -7.02
N PRO A 551 -23.81 -8.22 -6.14
CA PRO A 551 -24.66 -8.83 -5.12
C PRO A 551 -25.60 -9.87 -5.75
N ILE A 552 -25.94 -10.90 -5.00
CA ILE A 552 -26.76 -12.01 -5.53
C ILE A 552 -28.18 -11.57 -5.95
N ASP A 553 -28.71 -10.51 -5.34
CA ASP A 553 -30.02 -9.92 -5.63
C ASP A 553 -29.99 -8.80 -6.68
N ALA A 554 -28.79 -8.38 -7.14
CA ALA A 554 -28.67 -7.34 -8.17
C ALA A 554 -29.15 -7.85 -9.55
N PRO A 555 -29.74 -7.02 -10.41
CA PRO A 555 -29.97 -7.37 -11.81
C PRO A 555 -28.65 -7.60 -12.57
N THR A 556 -28.70 -8.31 -13.71
CA THR A 556 -27.53 -8.47 -14.60
C THR A 556 -27.67 -7.54 -15.79
N GLU A 557 -27.43 -6.26 -15.60
CA GLU A 557 -27.61 -5.24 -16.61
C GLU A 557 -26.51 -4.18 -16.54
N THR A 558 -26.43 -3.29 -17.52
CA THR A 558 -25.44 -2.20 -17.62
C THR A 558 -26.11 -0.86 -17.93
N THR A 559 -27.41 -0.74 -17.68
CA THR A 559 -28.18 0.48 -17.88
C THR A 559 -27.95 1.42 -16.71
N ALA A 560 -27.48 2.62 -16.95
CA ALA A 560 -27.26 3.59 -15.88
C ALA A 560 -28.60 4.11 -15.34
N PRO A 561 -28.74 4.34 -14.04
CA PRO A 561 -29.93 4.96 -13.46
C PRO A 561 -30.06 6.44 -13.85
N ALA A 562 -31.24 7.02 -13.68
CA ALA A 562 -31.46 8.45 -13.89
C ALA A 562 -30.64 9.29 -12.89
N ALA A 563 -30.11 10.40 -13.35
CA ALA A 563 -29.35 11.33 -12.52
C ALA A 563 -30.18 11.89 -11.36
N PRO A 564 -29.57 12.08 -10.17
CA PRO A 564 -30.21 12.86 -9.10
C PRO A 564 -30.43 14.31 -9.53
N THR A 565 -31.47 14.95 -8.98
CA THR A 565 -31.83 16.33 -9.33
C THR A 565 -31.92 17.21 -8.09
N GLY A 566 -32.05 18.51 -8.29
CA GLY A 566 -32.31 19.46 -7.19
C GLY A 566 -31.19 19.55 -6.15
N LEU A 567 -29.93 19.29 -6.55
CA LEU A 567 -28.79 19.43 -5.64
C LEU A 567 -28.72 20.88 -5.08
N THR A 568 -28.62 20.99 -3.78
CA THR A 568 -28.42 22.25 -3.04
C THR A 568 -27.30 22.08 -2.02
N GLY A 569 -26.61 23.18 -1.66
CA GLY A 569 -25.55 23.20 -0.67
C GLY A 569 -25.76 24.32 0.33
N THR A 570 -25.74 24.01 1.62
CA THR A 570 -25.80 24.98 2.71
C THR A 570 -24.42 25.06 3.36
N PRO A 571 -23.65 26.16 3.15
CA PRO A 571 -22.37 26.35 3.81
C PRO A 571 -22.54 26.52 5.33
N GLN A 572 -21.58 25.96 6.07
CA GLN A 572 -21.39 26.18 7.51
C GLN A 572 -19.98 26.76 7.74
N SER A 573 -19.50 26.85 8.97
CA SER A 573 -18.19 27.45 9.26
C SER A 573 -17.00 26.70 8.63
N ALA A 574 -17.00 25.36 8.64
CA ALA A 574 -15.97 24.55 8.02
C ALA A 574 -16.52 23.31 7.28
N SER A 575 -17.80 23.31 6.94
CA SER A 575 -18.44 22.21 6.22
C SER A 575 -19.50 22.71 5.25
N VAL A 576 -19.97 21.85 4.36
CA VAL A 576 -21.08 22.07 3.44
C VAL A 576 -22.10 20.96 3.56
N ARG A 577 -23.33 21.28 3.93
CA ARG A 577 -24.42 20.32 3.93
C ARG A 577 -25.07 20.27 2.56
N LEU A 578 -25.00 19.14 1.91
CA LEU A 578 -25.61 18.87 0.61
C LEU A 578 -26.94 18.14 0.77
N ASN A 579 -27.93 18.48 -0.07
CA ASN A 579 -29.21 17.77 -0.19
C ASN A 579 -29.59 17.70 -1.65
N TRP A 580 -30.24 16.59 -2.05
CA TRP A 580 -30.69 16.37 -3.43
C TRP A 580 -31.98 15.56 -3.48
N THR A 581 -32.65 15.61 -4.61
CA THR A 581 -33.81 14.76 -4.90
C THR A 581 -33.31 13.41 -5.43
N ALA A 582 -33.85 12.33 -4.90
CA ALA A 582 -33.50 10.97 -5.31
C ALA A 582 -33.68 10.77 -6.82
N SER A 583 -32.89 9.86 -7.39
CA SER A 583 -33.18 9.28 -8.70
C SER A 583 -34.56 8.64 -8.72
N THR A 584 -35.17 8.62 -9.89
CA THR A 584 -36.51 8.01 -10.11
C THR A 584 -36.48 6.50 -10.24
N ASP A 585 -35.29 5.91 -10.44
CA ASP A 585 -35.16 4.48 -10.66
C ASP A 585 -35.20 3.70 -9.35
N ALA A 586 -35.96 2.62 -9.35
CA ALA A 586 -36.28 1.88 -8.12
C ALA A 586 -35.13 0.98 -7.63
N ASP A 587 -34.14 0.73 -8.44
CA ASP A 587 -32.98 -0.13 -8.15
C ASP A 587 -31.71 0.64 -7.76
N VAL A 588 -31.81 1.96 -7.58
CA VAL A 588 -30.73 2.76 -7.00
C VAL A 588 -30.37 2.23 -5.62
N ASP A 589 -29.10 1.88 -5.45
CA ASP A 589 -28.53 1.39 -4.19
C ASP A 589 -27.98 2.52 -3.32
N SER A 590 -27.26 3.46 -3.95
CA SER A 590 -26.54 4.49 -3.24
C SER A 590 -26.19 5.70 -4.12
N TYR A 591 -25.63 6.74 -3.47
CA TYR A 591 -25.11 7.94 -4.13
C TYR A 591 -23.62 8.09 -3.88
N THR A 592 -22.96 8.71 -4.84
CA THR A 592 -21.56 9.15 -4.77
C THR A 592 -21.53 10.68 -4.86
N VAL A 593 -20.85 11.32 -3.92
CA VAL A 593 -20.61 12.78 -3.93
C VAL A 593 -19.21 13.05 -4.45
N LEU A 594 -19.14 13.96 -5.42
CA LEU A 594 -17.90 14.44 -6.00
C LEU A 594 -17.73 15.93 -5.73
N ARG A 595 -16.49 16.34 -5.49
CA ARG A 595 -16.08 17.72 -5.23
C ARG A 595 -14.93 18.09 -6.15
N ALA A 596 -14.91 19.34 -6.61
CA ALA A 596 -13.81 19.94 -7.35
C ALA A 596 -13.49 21.32 -6.79
N ASP A 597 -12.37 21.89 -7.21
CA ASP A 597 -11.99 23.26 -6.94
C ASP A 597 -12.91 24.27 -7.68
N ALA A 598 -12.82 25.55 -7.32
CA ALA A 598 -13.70 26.60 -7.86
C ALA A 598 -13.67 26.76 -9.38
N ASP A 599 -12.60 26.34 -10.04
CA ASP A 599 -12.44 26.37 -11.49
C ASP A 599 -13.06 25.15 -12.21
N GLY A 600 -13.61 24.20 -11.43
CA GLY A 600 -14.21 22.96 -11.96
C GLY A 600 -13.20 21.88 -12.34
N ASN A 601 -11.94 22.05 -11.99
CA ASN A 601 -10.89 21.06 -12.21
C ASN A 601 -10.70 20.17 -10.98
N GLY A 602 -10.04 19.03 -11.20
CA GLY A 602 -9.63 18.14 -10.10
C GLY A 602 -10.78 17.46 -9.36
N TRP A 603 -11.83 17.06 -10.09
CA TRP A 603 -12.93 16.30 -9.50
C TRP A 603 -12.42 15.10 -8.71
N ASN A 604 -12.89 14.96 -7.47
CA ASN A 604 -12.53 13.85 -6.59
C ASN A 604 -13.78 13.30 -5.89
N THR A 605 -13.88 12.00 -5.80
CA THR A 605 -14.93 11.31 -5.04
C THR A 605 -14.63 11.46 -3.55
N ILE A 606 -15.46 12.24 -2.83
CA ILE A 606 -15.29 12.51 -1.41
C ILE A 606 -16.19 11.64 -0.53
N ALA A 607 -17.23 11.04 -1.10
CA ALA A 607 -18.07 10.07 -0.39
C ALA A 607 -18.78 9.15 -1.39
N ARG A 608 -19.03 7.91 -1.00
CA ARG A 608 -19.78 6.91 -1.77
C ARG A 608 -20.55 5.97 -0.87
N GLY A 609 -21.47 5.19 -1.47
CA GLY A 609 -22.33 4.27 -0.70
C GLY A 609 -23.32 5.00 0.20
N ILE A 610 -23.68 6.24 -0.13
CA ILE A 610 -24.61 7.07 0.64
C ILE A 610 -26.04 6.64 0.30
N ALA A 611 -26.73 6.01 1.25
CA ALA A 611 -28.13 5.63 1.06
C ALA A 611 -29.13 6.79 1.24
N ALA A 612 -28.72 7.87 1.91
CA ALA A 612 -29.54 9.07 2.14
C ALA A 612 -29.46 10.02 0.95
N THR A 613 -30.42 10.94 0.83
CA THR A 613 -30.39 12.04 -0.14
C THR A 613 -29.76 13.31 0.41
N SER A 614 -28.84 13.15 1.36
CA SER A 614 -28.08 14.24 1.97
C SER A 614 -26.69 13.74 2.41
N TYR A 615 -25.74 14.68 2.42
CA TYR A 615 -24.38 14.45 2.89
C TYR A 615 -23.82 15.74 3.48
N THR A 616 -23.02 15.67 4.53
CA THR A 616 -22.26 16.80 5.04
C THR A 616 -20.79 16.59 4.71
N ASP A 617 -20.25 17.44 3.85
CA ASP A 617 -18.82 17.50 3.58
C ASP A 617 -18.16 18.33 4.68
N ASN A 618 -17.59 17.65 5.66
CA ASN A 618 -16.81 18.25 6.76
C ASN A 618 -15.29 18.21 6.48
N THR A 619 -14.90 17.93 5.23
CA THR A 619 -13.52 17.96 4.76
C THR A 619 -13.19 19.27 4.02
N CYS A 620 -13.94 20.32 4.30
CA CYS A 620 -13.80 21.64 3.69
C CYS A 620 -12.77 22.49 4.44
N ARG A 621 -11.96 23.23 3.69
CA ARG A 621 -11.17 24.34 4.24
C ARG A 621 -12.07 25.59 4.32
N PRO A 622 -12.17 26.26 5.48
CA PRO A 622 -12.90 27.50 5.61
C PRO A 622 -12.39 28.55 4.60
N GLY A 623 -13.32 29.29 4.02
CA GLY A 623 -12.99 30.34 3.04
C GLY A 623 -12.70 29.86 1.62
N THR A 624 -12.65 28.54 1.38
CA THR A 624 -12.41 27.96 0.07
C THR A 624 -13.70 27.64 -0.66
N THR A 625 -13.78 28.00 -1.94
CA THR A 625 -14.96 27.71 -2.77
C THR A 625 -14.78 26.33 -3.44
N TYR A 626 -15.81 25.51 -3.33
CA TYR A 626 -15.88 24.20 -3.94
C TYR A 626 -17.07 24.08 -4.89
N ILE A 627 -16.95 23.16 -5.86
CA ILE A 627 -18.04 22.77 -6.74
C ILE A 627 -18.40 21.31 -6.43
N TYR A 628 -19.69 21.02 -6.38
CA TYR A 628 -20.22 19.68 -6.07
C TYR A 628 -21.12 19.14 -7.17
N LYS A 629 -21.11 17.82 -7.34
CA LYS A 629 -22.06 17.03 -8.11
C LYS A 629 -22.32 15.71 -7.42
N VAL A 630 -23.47 15.10 -7.70
CA VAL A 630 -23.89 13.81 -7.13
C VAL A 630 -24.23 12.85 -8.26
N VAL A 631 -23.84 11.58 -8.10
CA VAL A 631 -24.10 10.50 -9.03
C VAL A 631 -24.90 9.42 -8.30
N ALA A 632 -25.96 8.89 -8.90
CA ALA A 632 -26.65 7.71 -8.41
C ALA A 632 -25.92 6.44 -8.88
N VAL A 633 -25.88 5.43 -8.03
CA VAL A 633 -25.31 4.11 -8.33
C VAL A 633 -26.37 3.05 -8.04
N ASP A 634 -26.66 2.21 -9.01
CA ASP A 634 -27.64 1.13 -8.87
C ASP A 634 -27.03 -0.13 -8.24
N LYS A 635 -27.87 -1.15 -7.99
CA LYS A 635 -27.42 -2.44 -7.43
C LYS A 635 -26.47 -3.21 -8.34
N SER A 636 -26.50 -2.93 -9.65
CA SER A 636 -25.61 -3.52 -10.65
C SER A 636 -24.31 -2.77 -10.82
N LEU A 637 -24.06 -1.75 -9.94
CA LEU A 637 -22.88 -0.88 -9.92
C LEU A 637 -22.78 0.03 -11.15
N ASN A 638 -23.87 0.29 -11.88
CA ASN A 638 -23.88 1.31 -12.91
C ASN A 638 -24.03 2.69 -12.28
N ALA A 639 -23.31 3.67 -12.82
CA ALA A 639 -23.36 5.05 -12.37
C ALA A 639 -24.19 5.90 -13.33
N SER A 640 -25.03 6.76 -12.81
CA SER A 640 -25.78 7.73 -13.59
C SER A 640 -24.88 8.82 -14.17
N GLU A 641 -25.44 9.60 -15.11
CA GLU A 641 -24.90 10.94 -15.34
C GLU A 641 -24.95 11.74 -14.04
N PRO A 642 -24.04 12.70 -13.85
CA PRO A 642 -24.04 13.52 -12.65
C PRO A 642 -25.23 14.50 -12.61
N SER A 643 -25.62 14.89 -11.40
CA SER A 643 -26.51 16.02 -11.19
C SER A 643 -25.97 17.33 -11.82
N THR A 644 -26.80 18.36 -11.92
CA THR A 644 -26.29 19.72 -12.10
C THR A 644 -25.34 20.07 -10.96
N THR A 645 -24.30 20.85 -11.27
CA THR A 645 -23.33 21.30 -10.28
C THR A 645 -23.87 22.47 -9.44
N ILE A 646 -23.37 22.55 -8.20
CA ILE A 646 -23.55 23.73 -7.34
C ILE A 646 -22.22 24.22 -6.81
N GLN A 647 -22.15 25.50 -6.47
CA GLN A 647 -21.02 26.08 -5.74
C GLN A 647 -21.38 26.31 -4.29
N ALA A 648 -20.43 26.06 -3.38
CA ALA A 648 -20.56 26.42 -1.98
C ALA A 648 -19.20 26.84 -1.41
N ARG A 649 -19.21 27.82 -0.52
CA ARG A 649 -18.03 28.33 0.18
C ARG A 649 -18.30 28.27 1.69
N PRO A 650 -17.75 27.29 2.42
CA PRO A 650 -17.85 27.20 3.86
C PRO A 650 -17.05 28.32 4.52
N GLY A 651 -17.54 28.75 5.69
CA GLY A 651 -16.87 29.69 6.57
C GLY A 651 -16.80 31.14 6.10
N ASN A 652 -16.76 32.00 7.10
CA ASN A 652 -16.24 33.33 6.98
C ASN A 652 -14.77 33.33 7.41
N ASP A 653 -14.07 34.42 7.16
CA ASP A 653 -12.62 34.49 7.40
C ASP A 653 -12.20 34.39 8.88
N LYS A 654 -13.15 34.28 9.84
CA LYS A 654 -12.84 34.27 11.29
C LYS A 654 -13.88 33.48 12.09
N ASP A 655 -13.82 32.16 12.04
CA ASP A 655 -14.76 31.27 12.70
C ASP A 655 -14.12 30.23 13.60
N MET A 656 -14.90 29.73 14.57
CA MET A 656 -14.55 28.51 15.30
C MET A 656 -14.75 27.29 14.40
N VAL A 657 -13.71 26.47 14.28
CA VAL A 657 -13.69 25.26 13.44
C VAL A 657 -14.21 24.07 14.19
N ALA A 658 -13.78 23.88 15.44
CA ALA A 658 -14.18 22.75 16.26
C ALA A 658 -14.11 23.07 17.75
N SER A 659 -14.91 22.36 18.54
CA SER A 659 -14.99 22.51 20.01
C SER A 659 -15.30 21.17 20.66
N TRP A 660 -14.44 20.71 21.56
CA TRP A 660 -14.64 19.51 22.37
C TRP A 660 -14.69 19.89 23.84
N GLN A 661 -15.87 19.75 24.47
CA GLN A 661 -16.09 20.12 25.86
C GLN A 661 -15.86 18.95 26.85
N PHE A 662 -15.74 17.70 26.32
CA PHE A 662 -15.47 16.48 27.08
C PHE A 662 -16.48 16.14 28.21
N GLU A 663 -17.71 16.55 28.07
CA GLU A 663 -18.84 16.24 28.95
C GLU A 663 -19.35 14.80 28.75
N GLY A 664 -18.46 13.81 28.96
CA GLY A 664 -18.74 12.39 28.73
C GLY A 664 -18.71 11.97 27.26
N SER A 665 -18.24 12.85 26.38
CA SER A 665 -18.14 12.63 24.93
C SER A 665 -16.86 13.20 24.37
N ILE A 666 -16.38 12.63 23.26
CA ILE A 666 -15.29 13.17 22.44
C ILE A 666 -15.82 13.71 21.10
N ASN A 667 -17.13 13.97 21.03
CA ASN A 667 -17.75 14.59 19.85
C ASN A 667 -17.41 16.09 19.77
N ASP A 668 -17.32 16.60 18.56
CA ASP A 668 -17.28 18.03 18.29
C ASP A 668 -18.67 18.65 18.54
N GLU A 669 -18.74 19.67 19.37
CA GLU A 669 -19.95 20.40 19.69
C GLU A 669 -20.29 21.51 18.67
N SER A 670 -19.39 21.76 17.71
CA SER A 670 -19.65 22.70 16.63
C SER A 670 -20.57 22.10 15.56
N ALA A 671 -21.10 22.93 14.69
CA ALA A 671 -21.93 22.49 13.56
C ALA A 671 -21.13 21.69 12.50
N ASN A 672 -19.81 21.71 12.58
CA ASN A 672 -18.94 21.01 11.59
C ASN A 672 -18.82 19.51 11.83
N MET A 673 -19.22 19.02 13.02
CA MET A 673 -19.21 17.60 13.37
C MET A 673 -17.85 16.91 13.19
N MET A 674 -16.79 17.59 13.61
CA MET A 674 -15.41 17.08 13.55
C MET A 674 -15.09 16.20 14.77
N ASP A 675 -15.79 15.10 14.91
CA ASP A 675 -15.70 14.22 16.07
C ASP A 675 -14.28 13.64 16.19
N ALA A 676 -13.71 13.65 17.40
CA ALA A 676 -12.45 13.00 17.71
C ALA A 676 -12.63 11.49 17.81
N VAL A 677 -11.52 10.76 17.72
CA VAL A 677 -11.50 9.30 17.90
C VAL A 677 -10.42 8.89 18.89
N SER A 678 -10.68 7.80 19.62
CA SER A 678 -9.77 7.24 20.59
C SER A 678 -9.49 5.77 20.28
N PRO A 679 -8.25 5.27 20.47
CA PRO A 679 -7.93 3.85 20.29
C PRO A 679 -8.60 2.96 21.36
N GLU A 680 -8.92 3.53 22.52
CA GLU A 680 -9.59 2.88 23.65
C GLU A 680 -10.79 3.72 24.10
N ALA A 681 -11.61 3.18 24.96
CA ALA A 681 -12.71 3.96 25.55
C ALA A 681 -12.15 5.17 26.31
N PRO A 682 -12.55 6.41 25.97
CA PRO A 682 -12.05 7.61 26.63
C PRO A 682 -12.48 7.63 28.09
N ALA A 683 -11.56 8.04 28.97
CA ALA A 683 -11.81 8.18 30.40
C ALA A 683 -12.12 9.66 30.73
N TYR A 684 -13.00 9.87 31.69
CA TYR A 684 -13.40 11.20 32.14
C TYR A 684 -13.24 11.33 33.67
N GLN A 685 -13.02 12.56 34.14
CA GLN A 685 -12.92 12.89 35.55
C GLN A 685 -13.84 14.06 35.92
N THR A 686 -14.27 14.13 37.18
CA THR A 686 -15.14 15.21 37.69
C THR A 686 -14.35 16.45 38.14
N ASP A 687 -13.04 16.36 38.28
CA ASP A 687 -12.18 17.54 38.42
C ASP A 687 -12.02 18.20 37.06
N ALA A 688 -13.00 19.02 36.69
CA ALA A 688 -13.12 19.72 35.46
C ALA A 688 -12.93 21.24 35.66
N LYS A 689 -12.52 21.95 34.60
CA LYS A 689 -12.44 23.41 34.63
C LYS A 689 -13.72 24.01 34.07
N VAL A 690 -14.30 23.39 33.09
CA VAL A 690 -15.49 23.79 32.40
C VAL A 690 -16.52 22.67 32.49
N GLY A 691 -17.78 22.98 32.81
CA GLY A 691 -18.80 21.94 32.92
C GLY A 691 -18.63 20.99 34.10
N ALA A 692 -19.04 19.73 33.91
CA ALA A 692 -19.07 18.71 34.95
C ALA A 692 -17.95 17.66 34.81
N GLN A 693 -17.37 17.50 33.64
CA GLN A 693 -16.36 16.49 33.32
C GLN A 693 -15.24 17.03 32.43
N ALA A 694 -14.07 16.43 32.54
CA ALA A 694 -12.91 16.68 31.68
C ALA A 694 -12.34 15.36 31.20
N LEU A 695 -11.65 15.38 30.06
CA LEU A 695 -10.93 14.23 29.51
C LEU A 695 -9.73 13.88 30.37
N ALA A 696 -9.66 12.63 30.86
CA ALA A 696 -8.54 12.12 31.66
C ALA A 696 -7.59 11.29 30.79
N LEU A 697 -6.35 11.77 30.61
CA LEU A 697 -5.35 11.11 29.75
C LEU A 697 -4.25 10.35 30.54
N ASN A 698 -4.27 10.24 31.77
CA ASN A 698 -3.45 9.45 32.74
C ASN A 698 -2.13 8.82 32.23
N GLY A 699 -1.54 9.28 31.13
CA GLY A 699 -0.31 8.75 30.53
C GLY A 699 -0.51 7.47 29.68
N THR A 700 -1.73 7.05 29.42
CA THR A 700 -2.05 5.86 28.62
C THR A 700 -2.99 6.14 27.44
N GLY A 701 -3.89 7.14 27.56
CA GLY A 701 -4.85 7.51 26.53
C GLY A 701 -4.39 8.71 25.67
N TRP A 702 -5.00 8.85 24.52
CA TRP A 702 -4.83 9.98 23.59
C TRP A 702 -6.01 10.06 22.64
N LEU A 703 -6.19 11.20 21.98
CA LEU A 703 -7.20 11.35 20.94
C LEU A 703 -6.54 11.67 19.60
N GLN A 704 -7.19 11.25 18.52
CA GLN A 704 -6.91 11.70 17.16
C GLN A 704 -8.08 12.58 16.69
N LEU A 705 -7.75 13.75 16.16
CA LEU A 705 -8.68 14.71 15.59
C LEU A 705 -8.72 14.58 14.07
N PRO A 706 -9.80 15.02 13.39
CA PRO A 706 -9.85 15.14 11.93
C PRO A 706 -8.68 15.96 11.38
N TYR A 707 -8.23 15.64 10.16
CA TYR A 707 -7.10 16.36 9.55
C TYR A 707 -7.45 17.82 9.25
N GLU A 708 -8.71 18.10 8.95
CA GLU A 708 -9.20 19.42 8.58
C GLU A 708 -8.96 20.46 9.67
N VAL A 709 -8.91 20.04 10.93
CA VAL A 709 -8.71 20.98 12.06
C VAL A 709 -7.31 21.58 12.09
N GLY A 710 -6.36 21.02 11.36
CA GLY A 710 -4.98 21.48 11.27
C GLY A 710 -4.60 22.11 9.92
N ASP A 711 -5.45 21.95 8.88
CA ASP A 711 -5.12 22.39 7.51
C ASP A 711 -5.65 23.80 7.21
N MET A 712 -5.02 24.81 7.81
CA MET A 712 -5.39 26.22 7.71
C MET A 712 -4.16 27.11 7.64
N ASP A 713 -4.29 28.29 6.99
CA ASP A 713 -3.18 29.25 6.88
C ASP A 713 -2.90 29.99 8.18
N GLU A 714 -3.97 30.30 8.93
CA GLU A 714 -3.92 30.92 10.25
C GLU A 714 -4.76 30.07 11.21
N MET A 715 -4.41 30.06 12.48
CA MET A 715 -5.18 29.29 13.45
C MET A 715 -4.95 29.74 14.89
N THR A 716 -5.91 29.39 15.73
CA THR A 716 -5.75 29.34 17.19
C THR A 716 -6.14 27.97 17.69
N ILE A 717 -5.28 27.38 18.52
CA ILE A 717 -5.61 26.21 19.35
C ILE A 717 -5.62 26.69 20.79
N ALA A 718 -6.78 26.59 21.46
CA ALA A 718 -6.97 27.03 22.85
C ALA A 718 -7.57 25.88 23.66
N LEU A 719 -7.07 25.63 24.87
CA LEU A 719 -7.54 24.55 25.74
C LEU A 719 -7.23 24.82 27.20
N TRP A 720 -8.02 24.21 28.09
CA TRP A 720 -7.65 24.07 29.48
C TRP A 720 -6.88 22.75 29.68
N ALA A 721 -5.78 22.82 30.42
CA ALA A 721 -4.96 21.65 30.73
C ALA A 721 -4.56 21.61 32.20
N LYS A 722 -4.55 20.41 32.76
CA LYS A 722 -3.99 20.11 34.07
C LYS A 722 -2.91 19.04 33.91
N TRP A 723 -1.64 19.43 33.98
CA TRP A 723 -0.49 18.53 33.81
C TRP A 723 -0.07 17.92 35.13
N THR A 724 -0.18 16.60 35.30
CA THR A 724 0.09 15.94 36.59
C THR A 724 1.47 15.29 36.65
N ASN A 725 2.12 14.97 35.55
CA ASN A 725 3.45 14.35 35.52
C ASN A 725 4.53 15.28 35.02
N ASN A 726 4.97 16.19 35.88
CA ASN A 726 6.01 17.19 35.53
C ASN A 726 7.45 16.65 35.51
N SER A 727 7.66 15.38 35.81
CA SER A 727 8.98 14.70 35.73
C SER A 727 9.32 14.26 34.31
N LYS A 728 8.33 14.21 33.41
CA LYS A 728 8.50 13.79 32.01
C LYS A 728 8.53 15.00 31.08
N SER A 729 9.62 15.14 30.33
CA SER A 729 9.72 16.11 29.21
C SER A 729 9.15 15.51 27.92
N TRP A 730 8.87 16.35 26.96
CA TRP A 730 8.43 15.99 25.61
C TRP A 730 7.07 15.27 25.54
N THR A 731 6.23 15.37 26.58
CA THR A 731 4.79 15.06 26.46
C THR A 731 4.12 16.11 25.57
N ARG A 732 2.97 15.81 25.01
CA ARG A 732 2.24 16.74 24.12
C ARG A 732 0.88 17.12 24.68
N LEU A 733 0.55 18.39 24.64
CA LEU A 733 -0.85 18.84 24.75
C LEU A 733 -1.55 18.58 23.41
N PHE A 734 -0.94 19.01 22.32
CA PHE A 734 -1.32 18.62 20.98
C PHE A 734 -0.08 18.41 20.12
N ASP A 735 -0.21 17.61 19.04
CA ASP A 735 0.82 17.37 18.04
C ASP A 735 0.14 17.01 16.71
N PHE A 736 0.19 17.94 15.75
CA PHE A 736 -0.43 17.82 14.45
C PHE A 736 0.64 17.64 13.38
N GLY A 737 0.50 16.64 12.50
CA GLY A 737 1.54 16.42 11.50
C GLY A 737 1.38 15.16 10.66
N ASN A 738 2.47 14.78 9.99
CA ASN A 738 2.57 13.62 9.11
C ASN A 738 3.78 12.73 9.47
N GLY A 739 4.17 12.70 10.74
CA GLY A 739 5.35 12.02 11.23
C GLY A 739 6.42 12.96 11.75
N THR A 740 7.67 12.53 11.79
CA THR A 740 8.76 13.25 12.48
C THR A 740 9.45 14.32 11.63
N THR A 741 9.04 14.51 10.41
CA THR A 741 9.61 15.51 9.49
C THR A 741 8.69 16.69 9.20
N GLN A 742 7.36 16.49 9.39
CA GLN A 742 6.33 17.52 9.19
C GLN A 742 5.39 17.49 10.38
N TYR A 743 5.43 18.52 11.21
CA TYR A 743 4.64 18.60 12.43
C TYR A 743 4.54 20.00 13.01
N MET A 744 3.54 20.22 13.86
CA MET A 744 3.48 21.31 14.83
C MET A 744 2.97 20.80 16.17
N PHE A 745 3.61 21.22 17.25
CA PHE A 745 3.23 20.73 18.59
C PHE A 745 3.34 21.77 19.69
N LEU A 746 2.61 21.52 20.78
CA LEU A 746 2.78 22.19 22.06
C LEU A 746 3.17 21.16 23.13
N THR A 747 4.37 21.30 23.70
CA THR A 747 4.80 20.50 24.86
C THR A 747 4.83 21.31 26.15
N PRO A 748 4.31 20.75 27.28
CA PRO A 748 4.43 21.38 28.60
C PRO A 748 5.90 21.60 29.02
N SER A 749 6.82 20.78 28.53
CA SER A 749 8.23 20.87 28.85
C SER A 749 9.11 20.22 27.78
N ASN A 750 10.06 21.00 27.26
CA ASN A 750 11.18 20.49 26.45
C ASN A 750 12.40 20.06 27.33
N GLY A 751 12.21 20.00 28.64
CA GLY A 751 13.25 19.83 29.66
C GLY A 751 13.35 21.05 30.59
N THR A 752 13.25 22.26 30.03
CA THR A 752 13.37 23.54 30.75
C THR A 752 12.13 24.44 30.60
N ASN A 753 11.50 24.46 29.42
CA ASN A 753 10.48 25.46 29.05
C ASN A 753 9.28 24.76 28.41
N MET A 754 8.10 25.39 28.50
CA MET A 754 6.98 25.09 27.61
C MET A 754 7.34 25.57 26.21
N ARG A 755 7.12 24.75 25.16
CA ARG A 755 7.54 25.03 23.79
C ARG A 755 6.42 24.73 22.79
N PHE A 756 6.18 25.70 21.90
CA PHE A 756 5.58 25.44 20.59
C PHE A 756 6.69 25.24 19.56
N ALA A 757 6.50 24.29 18.64
CA ALA A 757 7.39 24.08 17.49
C ALA A 757 6.56 23.73 16.26
N ILE A 758 7.10 24.12 15.07
CA ILE A 758 6.56 23.76 13.76
C ILE A 758 7.71 23.44 12.81
N LYS A 759 7.51 22.44 11.96
CA LYS A 759 8.52 21.94 11.02
C LYS A 759 7.85 21.47 9.73
N ASP A 760 8.45 21.82 8.58
CA ASP A 760 8.11 21.31 7.27
C ASP A 760 9.37 20.84 6.52
N GLY A 761 9.83 19.62 6.82
CA GLY A 761 11.00 18.98 6.20
C GLY A 761 12.35 19.62 6.50
N GLY A 762 12.41 20.95 6.65
CA GLY A 762 13.60 21.73 6.95
C GLY A 762 13.93 21.81 8.44
N ASP A 763 14.43 22.97 8.88
CA ASP A 763 14.73 23.25 10.30
C ASP A 763 13.45 23.48 11.11
N GLU A 764 13.46 23.07 12.36
CA GLU A 764 12.36 23.32 13.31
C GLU A 764 12.34 24.80 13.73
N GLN A 765 11.17 25.44 13.63
CA GLN A 765 10.93 26.79 14.10
C GLN A 765 10.18 26.74 15.44
N THR A 766 10.66 27.49 16.44
CA THR A 766 10.18 27.34 17.83
C THR A 766 9.80 28.66 18.49
N VAL A 767 8.89 28.56 19.46
CA VAL A 767 8.58 29.63 20.43
C VAL A 767 8.58 29.04 21.83
N ASP A 768 9.44 29.54 22.70
CA ASP A 768 9.59 29.10 24.10
C ASP A 768 8.97 30.09 25.07
N ALA A 769 8.24 29.57 26.07
CA ALA A 769 7.88 30.32 27.25
C ALA A 769 9.10 30.39 28.21
N PRO A 770 9.17 31.34 29.16
CA PRO A 770 10.27 31.45 30.09
C PRO A 770 10.38 30.29 31.09
N THR A 771 9.30 29.54 31.28
CA THR A 771 9.23 28.43 32.24
C THR A 771 8.45 27.24 31.64
N LYS A 772 8.50 26.11 32.35
CA LYS A 772 7.61 24.98 32.06
C LYS A 772 6.15 25.36 32.30
N PHE A 773 5.23 24.63 31.68
CA PHE A 773 3.81 24.68 32.02
C PHE A 773 3.61 24.35 33.51
N PRO A 774 2.75 25.10 34.26
CA PRO A 774 2.54 24.83 35.66
C PRO A 774 1.87 23.45 35.88
N ALA A 775 2.30 22.76 36.93
CA ALA A 775 1.83 21.39 37.24
C ALA A 775 0.74 21.39 38.30
N ASN A 776 -0.13 20.35 38.23
CA ASN A 776 -1.16 20.01 39.24
C ASN A 776 -2.28 21.05 39.41
N SER A 777 -2.36 22.03 38.53
CA SER A 777 -3.43 23.05 38.52
C SER A 777 -3.96 23.24 37.09
N TRP A 778 -5.19 23.67 36.98
CA TRP A 778 -5.81 24.03 35.73
C TRP A 778 -5.29 25.37 35.23
N HIS A 779 -4.79 25.40 34.01
CA HIS A 779 -4.37 26.60 33.31
C HIS A 779 -4.92 26.60 31.89
N HIS A 780 -5.28 27.76 31.39
CA HIS A 780 -5.66 27.98 30.02
C HIS A 780 -4.38 28.20 29.18
N VAL A 781 -4.19 27.45 28.14
CA VAL A 781 -3.07 27.61 27.19
C VAL A 781 -3.60 27.76 25.80
N ALA A 782 -3.00 28.68 25.04
CA ALA A 782 -3.31 28.82 23.62
C ALA A 782 -2.05 29.08 22.80
N VAL A 783 -2.12 28.69 21.53
CA VAL A 783 -1.17 29.06 20.48
C VAL A 783 -1.94 29.77 19.40
N THR A 784 -1.54 30.98 19.05
CA THR A 784 -2.09 31.74 17.92
C THR A 784 -1.04 31.85 16.81
N LEU A 785 -1.42 31.49 15.59
CA LEU A 785 -0.62 31.60 14.37
C LEU A 785 -1.37 32.48 13.38
N GLY A 786 -0.83 33.63 13.03
CA GLY A 786 -1.48 34.53 12.07
C GLY A 786 -0.70 35.81 11.86
N GLY A 787 -0.88 36.45 10.70
CA GLY A 787 -0.19 37.67 10.34
C GLY A 787 1.35 37.57 10.39
N GLY A 788 1.92 36.40 10.17
CA GLY A 788 3.37 36.12 10.26
C GLY A 788 3.92 36.09 11.70
N THR A 789 3.05 35.97 12.70
CA THR A 789 3.42 35.94 14.12
C THR A 789 2.83 34.71 14.79
N VAL A 790 3.64 34.01 15.56
CA VAL A 790 3.21 32.96 16.48
C VAL A 790 3.34 33.43 17.90
N THR A 791 2.27 33.32 18.68
CA THR A 791 2.27 33.69 20.10
C THR A 791 1.77 32.55 20.97
N LEU A 792 2.52 32.27 22.03
CA LEU A 792 2.21 31.30 23.07
C LEU A 792 1.59 32.04 24.27
N TRP A 793 0.42 31.58 24.68
CA TRP A 793 -0.38 32.23 25.72
C TRP A 793 -0.56 31.31 26.93
N LEU A 794 -0.52 31.87 28.12
CA LEU A 794 -0.85 31.18 29.38
C LEU A 794 -1.77 32.11 30.20
N ASP A 795 -2.95 31.62 30.59
CA ASP A 795 -3.97 32.34 31.35
C ASP A 795 -4.28 33.75 30.76
N GLY A 796 -4.34 33.81 29.42
CA GLY A 796 -4.62 35.06 28.69
C GLY A 796 -3.48 36.08 28.68
N GLN A 797 -2.26 35.66 29.06
CA GLN A 797 -1.03 36.49 28.98
C GLN A 797 -0.08 35.87 27.94
N ALA A 798 0.49 36.70 27.09
CA ALA A 798 1.53 36.26 26.16
C ALA A 798 2.81 35.90 26.95
N VAL A 799 3.25 34.66 26.82
CA VAL A 799 4.45 34.16 27.50
C VAL A 799 5.60 33.88 26.53
N GLY A 800 5.35 33.93 25.25
CA GLY A 800 6.37 33.80 24.19
C GLY A 800 5.78 34.28 22.88
N SER A 801 6.58 34.89 22.01
CA SER A 801 6.15 35.29 20.67
C SER A 801 7.32 35.34 19.72
N SER A 802 7.08 35.04 18.44
CA SER A 802 8.10 35.11 17.38
C SER A 802 7.45 35.54 16.07
N THR A 803 8.12 36.46 15.37
CA THR A 803 7.85 36.80 13.97
C THR A 803 8.75 36.04 12.98
N GLY A 804 9.64 35.17 13.50
CA GLY A 804 10.54 34.35 12.71
C GLY A 804 9.95 33.00 12.30
N VAL A 805 8.71 32.70 12.71
CA VAL A 805 8.00 31.50 12.27
C VAL A 805 7.29 31.80 10.96
N THR A 806 7.77 31.18 9.89
CA THR A 806 7.28 31.42 8.52
C THR A 806 6.45 30.25 7.97
N ILE A 807 6.55 29.09 8.60
CA ILE A 807 5.78 27.89 8.23
C ILE A 807 4.36 28.07 8.73
N LYS A 808 3.39 27.85 7.85
CA LYS A 808 1.96 27.85 8.19
C LYS A 808 1.48 26.44 8.53
N PRO A 809 0.43 26.27 9.33
CA PRO A 809 -0.19 24.97 9.53
C PRO A 809 -0.57 24.24 8.23
N SER A 810 -1.08 24.97 7.23
CA SER A 810 -1.43 24.43 5.91
C SER A 810 -0.22 23.92 5.09
N ASP A 811 0.99 24.42 5.33
CA ASP A 811 2.19 23.96 4.61
C ASP A 811 2.52 22.51 4.94
N ILE A 812 2.22 22.07 6.17
CA ILE A 812 2.47 20.69 6.61
C ILE A 812 1.33 19.73 6.27
N HIS A 813 0.16 20.21 5.83
CA HIS A 813 -1.04 19.39 5.52
C HIS A 813 -1.26 18.24 6.52
N PRO A 814 -1.49 18.53 7.81
CA PRO A 814 -1.40 17.54 8.88
C PRO A 814 -2.57 16.55 8.82
N VAL A 815 -2.27 15.26 8.69
CA VAL A 815 -3.26 14.16 8.70
C VAL A 815 -3.38 13.52 10.06
N LEU A 816 -2.29 13.47 10.80
CA LEU A 816 -2.21 12.83 12.13
C LEU A 816 -2.24 13.92 13.21
N ASN A 817 -3.46 14.31 13.62
CA ASN A 817 -3.66 15.34 14.61
C ASN A 817 -3.97 14.73 15.97
N TYR A 818 -3.09 14.89 16.94
CA TYR A 818 -3.19 14.23 18.24
C TYR A 818 -3.39 15.23 19.39
N LEU A 819 -4.23 14.82 20.36
CA LEU A 819 -4.20 15.35 21.71
C LEU A 819 -3.60 14.30 22.64
N GLY A 820 -2.64 14.72 23.47
CA GLY A 820 -1.99 13.86 24.47
C GLY A 820 -0.87 12.94 23.95
N ARG A 821 -0.54 13.02 22.67
CA ARG A 821 0.44 12.12 22.03
C ARG A 821 1.37 12.86 21.06
N SER A 822 2.62 12.36 20.90
CA SER A 822 3.62 12.86 19.95
C SER A 822 3.65 12.06 18.64
N GLN A 823 4.09 12.71 17.53
CA GLN A 823 4.53 12.04 16.31
C GLN A 823 5.75 11.14 16.57
N PHE A 824 6.56 11.48 17.57
CA PHE A 824 7.73 10.69 17.96
C PHE A 824 7.30 9.55 18.89
N ARG A 825 7.48 8.30 18.45
CA ARG A 825 7.04 7.10 19.19
C ARG A 825 7.66 6.92 20.56
N THR A 826 8.85 7.44 20.76
CA THR A 826 9.60 7.32 22.03
C THR A 826 9.20 8.35 23.04
N ASP A 827 8.49 9.41 22.65
CA ASP A 827 8.03 10.42 23.57
C ASP A 827 6.91 9.88 24.47
N PRO A 828 6.91 10.28 25.74
CA PRO A 828 5.89 9.82 26.67
C PRO A 828 4.51 10.42 26.34
N LEU A 829 3.44 9.65 26.57
CA LEU A 829 2.09 10.17 26.52
C LEU A 829 1.85 11.20 27.61
N PHE A 830 0.95 12.15 27.35
CA PHE A 830 0.55 13.17 28.32
C PHE A 830 -0.18 12.54 29.50
N ALA A 831 0.22 12.91 30.72
CA ALA A 831 -0.47 12.52 31.94
C ALA A 831 -1.08 13.77 32.57
N GLY A 832 -2.40 13.75 32.69
CA GLY A 832 -3.20 14.86 33.22
C GLY A 832 -4.61 14.87 32.66
N ALA A 833 -5.19 16.05 32.55
CA ALA A 833 -6.52 16.23 31.99
C ALA A 833 -6.56 17.38 31.00
N LEU A 834 -7.44 17.26 30.00
CA LEU A 834 -7.75 18.31 29.03
C LEU A 834 -9.24 18.66 29.12
N ASP A 835 -9.56 19.90 28.88
CA ASP A 835 -10.93 20.40 28.97
C ASP A 835 -11.12 21.55 27.97
N ASP A 836 -12.34 21.69 27.42
CA ASP A 836 -12.76 22.78 26.54
C ASP A 836 -11.74 23.14 25.43
N VAL A 837 -11.40 22.15 24.60
CA VAL A 837 -10.48 22.33 23.49
C VAL A 837 -11.22 23.00 22.33
N ARG A 838 -10.72 24.13 21.83
CA ARG A 838 -11.29 24.91 20.73
C ARG A 838 -10.26 25.22 19.66
N ILE A 839 -10.67 25.13 18.40
CA ILE A 839 -9.86 25.49 17.24
C ILE A 839 -10.57 26.55 16.43
N TYR A 840 -9.81 27.59 16.04
CA TYR A 840 -10.29 28.71 15.21
C TYR A 840 -9.40 28.83 13.96
N ASN A 841 -9.96 29.28 12.84
CA ASN A 841 -9.27 29.48 11.57
C ASN A 841 -8.54 30.83 11.45
N HIS A 842 -8.30 31.50 12.55
CA HIS A 842 -7.58 32.77 12.64
C HIS A 842 -6.86 32.91 13.98
N ALA A 843 -5.92 33.85 14.05
CA ALA A 843 -5.27 34.23 15.30
C ALA A 843 -6.20 35.06 16.17
N LEU A 844 -6.59 34.54 17.34
CA LEU A 844 -7.37 35.29 18.33
C LEU A 844 -6.52 36.39 19.00
N SER A 845 -7.13 37.52 19.27
CA SER A 845 -6.52 38.59 20.06
C SER A 845 -6.49 38.20 21.55
N GLN A 846 -5.68 38.94 22.32
CA GLN A 846 -5.61 38.77 23.78
C GLN A 846 -6.97 38.99 24.46
N GLU A 847 -7.75 39.95 23.99
CA GLU A 847 -9.08 40.24 24.51
C GLU A 847 -10.03 39.05 24.29
N GLN A 848 -10.05 38.52 23.06
CA GLN A 848 -10.85 37.33 22.73
C GLN A 848 -10.43 36.09 23.57
N LEU A 849 -9.13 35.88 23.79
CA LEU A 849 -8.65 34.78 24.65
C LEU A 849 -9.05 34.98 26.13
N ARG A 850 -9.06 36.24 26.64
CA ARG A 850 -9.55 36.50 27.97
C ARG A 850 -11.05 36.30 28.10
N ASP A 851 -11.80 36.65 27.06
CA ASP A 851 -13.22 36.37 27.00
C ASP A 851 -13.52 34.86 27.06
N LEU A 852 -12.77 34.04 26.33
CA LEU A 852 -12.87 32.58 26.42
C LEU A 852 -12.62 32.05 27.84
N ILE A 853 -11.63 32.62 28.53
CA ILE A 853 -11.29 32.24 29.90
C ILE A 853 -12.38 32.66 30.91
N SER A 854 -12.98 33.79 30.70
CA SER A 854 -13.95 34.40 31.62
C SER A 854 -15.38 33.91 31.45
N GLN A 855 -15.72 33.38 30.26
CA GLN A 855 -17.04 32.82 30.03
C GLN A 855 -17.16 31.42 30.64
N PRO A 856 -18.00 31.24 31.68
CA PRO A 856 -18.35 29.90 32.07
C PRO A 856 -19.22 29.31 30.95
N THR A 857 -18.66 28.39 30.21
CA THR A 857 -19.30 27.45 29.30
C THR A 857 -20.42 27.94 28.41
N GLY A 858 -20.27 27.59 27.18
CA GLY A 858 -21.24 27.83 26.13
C GLY A 858 -22.71 27.83 26.57
N ILE A 859 -23.36 28.94 26.33
CA ILE A 859 -24.78 28.88 26.12
C ILE A 859 -24.94 28.11 24.84
N ALA A 860 -25.24 26.80 25.02
CA ALA A 860 -25.73 26.00 23.89
C ALA A 860 -26.93 26.76 23.31
N SER A 861 -26.96 26.92 22.00
CA SER A 861 -28.21 27.23 21.33
C SER A 861 -29.26 26.21 21.75
N PRO A 862 -30.54 26.52 21.86
CA PRO A 862 -31.58 25.55 22.23
C PRO A 862 -31.56 24.27 21.36
N GLU A 863 -31.07 24.35 20.13
CA GLU A 863 -30.88 23.19 19.24
C GLU A 863 -29.75 22.27 19.70
N ALA A 864 -28.70 22.77 20.35
CA ALA A 864 -27.61 21.97 20.87
C ALA A 864 -27.98 21.21 22.16
N GLU A 865 -28.94 21.70 22.91
CA GLU A 865 -29.37 21.02 24.14
C GLU A 865 -30.27 19.80 23.91
N GLU A 866 -31.01 19.74 22.80
CA GLU A 866 -31.73 18.53 22.37
C GLU A 866 -30.80 17.48 21.80
N SER A 867 -29.72 17.85 21.14
CA SER A 867 -28.70 16.88 20.60
C SER A 867 -27.81 16.28 21.68
N ARG A 868 -27.64 16.94 22.83
CA ARG A 868 -26.80 16.47 23.96
C ARG A 868 -27.34 15.27 24.71
N LYS A 869 -28.62 14.95 24.58
CA LYS A 869 -29.25 13.83 25.32
C LYS A 869 -29.24 12.52 24.56
N ALA A 870 -28.97 12.52 23.30
CA ALA A 870 -28.95 11.31 22.48
C ALA A 870 -27.50 10.99 22.01
N GLU A 871 -27.06 9.79 22.32
CA GLU A 871 -25.78 9.32 21.75
C GLU A 871 -25.85 9.31 20.22
N PRO A 872 -24.77 9.70 19.52
CA PRO A 872 -24.77 9.81 18.09
C PRO A 872 -25.10 8.47 17.42
N LEU A 873 -25.97 8.56 16.44
CA LEU A 873 -26.40 7.44 15.63
C LEU A 873 -25.66 7.48 14.32
N TYR A 874 -25.10 6.36 13.89
CA TYR A 874 -24.38 6.24 12.63
C TYR A 874 -25.09 5.26 11.72
N ASN A 875 -25.20 5.53 10.42
CA ASN A 875 -25.67 4.52 9.46
C ASN A 875 -24.62 3.40 9.29
N LEU A 876 -24.94 2.35 8.53
CA LEU A 876 -23.99 1.27 8.26
C LEU A 876 -22.77 1.71 7.45
N GLY A 877 -22.83 2.84 6.77
CA GLY A 877 -21.71 3.50 6.14
C GLY A 877 -20.90 4.38 7.09
N GLY A 878 -21.25 4.44 8.41
CA GLY A 878 -20.55 5.16 9.47
C GLY A 878 -20.81 6.68 9.51
N SER A 879 -21.67 7.23 8.66
CA SER A 879 -22.06 8.64 8.78
C SER A 879 -22.98 8.84 9.96
N ARG A 880 -22.74 9.88 10.76
CA ARG A 880 -23.66 10.33 11.80
C ARG A 880 -25.02 10.69 11.17
N VAL A 881 -26.08 10.18 11.73
CA VAL A 881 -27.44 10.39 11.24
C VAL A 881 -28.33 10.93 12.35
N PRO A 882 -29.36 11.72 12.03
CA PRO A 882 -30.28 12.28 13.03
C PRO A 882 -31.09 11.17 13.72
N GLU A 883 -31.63 11.47 14.88
CA GLU A 883 -32.51 10.53 15.60
C GLU A 883 -33.74 10.09 14.79
N SER A 884 -34.20 10.95 13.86
CA SER A 884 -35.29 10.63 12.93
C SER A 884 -34.90 9.65 11.81
N TYR A 885 -33.63 9.22 11.75
CA TYR A 885 -33.16 8.30 10.73
C TYR A 885 -33.93 6.97 10.80
N LYS A 886 -34.43 6.51 9.65
CA LYS A 886 -35.07 5.21 9.49
C LYS A 886 -34.15 4.27 8.74
N GLY A 887 -33.92 3.10 9.29
CA GLY A 887 -33.02 2.11 8.72
C GLY A 887 -32.13 1.42 9.74
N VAL A 888 -31.10 0.75 9.28
CA VAL A 888 -30.13 0.11 10.14
C VAL A 888 -29.02 1.11 10.49
N ALA A 889 -28.84 1.34 11.78
CA ALA A 889 -27.84 2.26 12.29
C ALA A 889 -26.94 1.59 13.33
N VAL A 890 -25.86 2.23 13.69
CA VAL A 890 -24.95 1.82 14.77
C VAL A 890 -25.02 2.88 15.87
N GLN A 891 -25.25 2.46 17.10
CA GLN A 891 -25.25 3.30 18.30
C GLN A 891 -24.50 2.55 19.40
N LYS A 892 -23.50 3.15 20.04
CA LYS A 892 -22.61 2.47 21.01
C LYS A 892 -21.96 1.21 20.46
N GLY A 893 -21.54 1.20 19.20
CA GLY A 893 -20.97 0.02 18.56
C GLY A 893 -21.98 -1.13 18.36
N ARG A 894 -23.26 -0.94 18.63
CA ARG A 894 -24.31 -1.93 18.43
C ARG A 894 -25.22 -1.56 17.27
N LYS A 895 -25.53 -2.56 16.45
CA LYS A 895 -26.49 -2.41 15.35
C LYS A 895 -27.90 -2.21 15.89
N VAL A 896 -28.55 -1.11 15.52
CA VAL A 896 -29.93 -0.78 15.89
C VAL A 896 -30.77 -0.58 14.63
N VAL A 897 -32.00 -1.07 14.66
CA VAL A 897 -32.95 -0.87 13.56
C VAL A 897 -33.97 0.19 13.98
N ARG A 898 -34.00 1.32 13.28
CA ARG A 898 -34.99 2.38 13.48
C ARG A 898 -36.08 2.26 12.42
N ARG A 899 -37.33 2.09 12.82
CA ARG A 899 -38.51 1.89 11.96
C ARG A 899 -39.25 3.18 11.66
#